data_75e823f4c2b43730d59046ebdcee9813
#
_entry.id   75e823f4c2b43730d59046ebdcee9813
#
_cell.length_a   1.000
_cell.length_b   1.000
_cell.length_c   1.000
_cell.angle_alpha   90.00
_cell.angle_beta   90.00
_cell.angle_gamma   90.00
#
_symmetry.space_group_name_H-M   'P 1'
#
loop_
_entity.id
_entity.type
_entity.pdbx_description
1 polymer ?
#
loop_
_entity_poly.entity_id
_entity_poly.type
_entity_poly.pdbx_seq_one_letter_code
_entity_poly.pdbx_strand_id
1 'polypeptide(L)'
;MIKTIRYYANKVFLKLQTYAFLPLLWRGTRSGIIGLCCFFLSSSFTWRTYLSYDSPQEIVQANATLFYVRASNSLYSYDTKDQSVRTFDKVNGLSDCNITHIAYNKAAHRLVVAYENQNIDLVNDAGQVTNVSAYYNTSTTDNKTINSLYAYNRYVFMATAFGIVKLNAAEAEVSDTYKLGFSVDYCYVRDGQLYAASKAAGIYSAPLTANLADRNQWHRVGNYVEKSPEDTSALWAKVANAHPGGPKSNHFGYLTFYKDKLYSCTGGYNVTTDLERPAGIQVWDGTAWSIYASDGIAAKTGVAYVDLSVLAVDPKDETHLFAGGRTGLYEYKDQHFIKHYGPNNSILESALADGNPNYVLIQGLGYDTESRLWILNSQASSQSIIAYQDHEFKAFKQPQLMKLNTRSLGNMRNLFFDSRKTMWFVNDNWQQPSLIQYQTANNQLKTITSFVNEDGETIKDLWNVRCAVEDKEGNIWIGTNVGPLLLQPAKMNQESPVFQQIKVPRDDGSGYADYLLNGVDITGIVIDGANRKWFATNDNGVYLVSSNNIEELQHFTAENSPLLSNTIESIAINETTGEVFFGTANGLCSYKSNATKPQEEMTQNEVYAYPNPVKPDYNGPINITGLAFNADVKITTSNGTLVQEGRSNGGLFTWDGCDRHGKRVASGVYMIEVATQDGRKGVVCKVAIVR
;
A
#
# COMPACT_ATOMS: atom_id res chain seq x y z
N MET A 1 10.61 12.34 -24.28
CA MET A 1 10.05 11.62 -23.17
C MET A 1 9.36 10.30 -23.56
N ILE A 2 8.36 10.26 -24.43
CA ILE A 2 7.66 9.01 -24.84
C ILE A 2 8.55 7.99 -25.61
N LYS A 3 9.62 8.43 -26.29
CA LYS A 3 10.53 7.53 -27.00
C LYS A 3 11.55 6.81 -26.09
N THR A 4 11.90 7.40 -24.97
CA THR A 4 12.90 6.84 -24.02
C THR A 4 12.28 5.72 -23.18
N ILE A 5 11.02 5.86 -22.78
CA ILE A 5 10.27 4.82 -22.03
C ILE A 5 10.07 3.56 -22.88
N ARG A 6 9.86 3.68 -24.20
CA ARG A 6 9.78 2.53 -25.10
C ARG A 6 11.10 1.78 -25.28
N TYR A 7 12.22 2.46 -25.12
CA TYR A 7 13.55 1.82 -25.27
C TYR A 7 13.88 0.92 -24.07
N TYR A 8 13.55 1.33 -22.83
CA TYR A 8 13.80 0.53 -21.64
C TYR A 8 12.83 -0.66 -21.50
N ALA A 9 11.57 -0.46 -21.83
CA ALA A 9 10.59 -1.56 -21.85
C ALA A 9 10.98 -2.66 -22.84
N ASN A 10 11.53 -2.31 -24.01
CA ASN A 10 11.98 -3.29 -24.98
C ASN A 10 13.29 -4.02 -24.58
N LYS A 11 14.20 -3.39 -23.82
CA LYS A 11 15.44 -4.06 -23.38
C LYS A 11 15.22 -5.07 -22.25
N VAL A 12 14.27 -4.80 -21.34
CA VAL A 12 13.86 -5.76 -20.31
C VAL A 12 13.07 -6.92 -20.93
N PHE A 13 12.21 -6.64 -21.92
CA PHE A 13 11.47 -7.67 -22.64
C PHE A 13 12.37 -8.56 -23.50
N LEU A 14 13.43 -8.03 -24.11
CA LEU A 14 14.39 -8.83 -24.89
C LEU A 14 15.30 -9.71 -24.00
N LYS A 15 15.63 -9.31 -22.77
CA LYS A 15 16.40 -10.16 -21.85
C LYS A 15 15.59 -11.32 -21.28
N LEU A 16 14.27 -11.18 -21.18
CA LEU A 16 13.37 -12.26 -20.77
C LEU A 16 13.01 -13.21 -21.93
N GLN A 17 13.11 -12.77 -23.18
CA GLN A 17 12.86 -13.62 -24.35
C GLN A 17 14.05 -14.49 -24.78
N THR A 18 15.27 -14.21 -24.34
CA THR A 18 16.46 -14.99 -24.72
C THR A 18 16.64 -16.31 -23.94
N TYR A 19 15.79 -16.62 -22.97
CA TYR A 19 15.83 -17.90 -22.23
C TYR A 19 14.68 -18.86 -22.56
N ALA A 20 13.87 -18.58 -23.55
CA ALA A 20 12.70 -19.39 -23.87
C ALA A 20 12.59 -19.70 -25.38
N PHE A 21 13.62 -20.27 -26.02
CA PHE A 21 13.43 -20.98 -27.31
C PHE A 21 14.62 -21.89 -27.62
N LEU A 22 14.50 -23.15 -27.25
CA LEU A 22 15.15 -24.26 -27.92
C LEU A 22 14.05 -25.18 -28.48
N PRO A 23 13.99 -25.40 -29.79
CA PRO A 23 13.01 -26.31 -30.37
C PRO A 23 13.46 -27.74 -30.18
N LEU A 24 12.79 -28.53 -29.39
CA LEU A 24 12.88 -29.98 -29.40
C LEU A 24 11.86 -30.55 -30.37
N LEU A 25 12.33 -30.90 -31.52
CA LEU A 25 11.71 -31.90 -32.39
C LEU A 25 11.59 -33.24 -31.62
N TRP A 26 10.39 -33.67 -31.29
CA TRP A 26 10.17 -35.08 -30.99
C TRP A 26 8.85 -35.61 -31.55
N ARG A 27 9.00 -36.72 -32.26
CA ARG A 27 7.90 -37.56 -32.74
C ARG A 27 7.52 -38.56 -31.64
N GLY A 28 6.22 -38.64 -31.34
CA GLY A 28 5.55 -39.91 -31.00
C GLY A 28 5.50 -40.28 -29.52
N THR A 29 4.34 -40.27 -29.04
CA THR A 29 3.54 -41.23 -28.27
C THR A 29 2.83 -40.59 -27.02
N ARG A 30 1.59 -41.04 -26.90
CA ARG A 30 0.59 -40.66 -25.89
C ARG A 30 1.10 -40.77 -24.44
N SER A 31 0.84 -39.78 -23.70
CA SER A 31 0.48 -39.69 -22.27
C SER A 31 1.26 -38.58 -21.53
N GLY A 32 0.54 -37.71 -20.79
CA GLY A 32 1.13 -36.89 -19.77
C GLY A 32 0.93 -35.38 -19.90
N ILE A 33 -0.27 -34.89 -19.75
CA ILE A 33 -0.54 -33.51 -19.29
C ILE A 33 -0.18 -33.43 -17.80
N ILE A 34 1.08 -33.19 -17.49
CA ILE A 34 1.57 -32.72 -16.19
C ILE A 34 2.87 -32.00 -16.46
N GLY A 35 2.84 -30.68 -16.61
CA GLY A 35 4.10 -29.97 -16.87
C GLY A 35 4.00 -28.46 -17.03
N LEU A 36 2.87 -27.82 -16.70
CA LEU A 36 2.75 -26.36 -16.84
C LEU A 36 2.15 -25.63 -15.62
N CYS A 37 2.16 -26.24 -14.45
CA CYS A 37 1.63 -25.60 -13.22
C CYS A 37 2.66 -25.15 -12.19
N CYS A 38 3.98 -25.24 -12.48
CA CYS A 38 5.00 -24.97 -11.45
C CYS A 38 5.69 -23.60 -11.53
N PHE A 39 5.34 -22.72 -12.47
CA PHE A 39 6.04 -21.44 -12.60
C PHE A 39 5.37 -20.24 -11.95
N PHE A 40 4.16 -20.39 -11.40
CA PHE A 40 3.44 -19.28 -10.74
C PHE A 40 3.41 -19.33 -9.22
N LEU A 41 4.00 -20.32 -8.58
CA LEU A 41 3.92 -20.49 -7.11
C LEU A 41 5.06 -19.83 -6.31
N SER A 42 6.10 -19.30 -6.94
CA SER A 42 7.22 -18.70 -6.21
C SER A 42 7.08 -17.19 -5.95
N SER A 43 6.21 -16.49 -6.68
CA SER A 43 5.97 -15.04 -6.45
C SER A 43 4.88 -14.75 -5.42
N SER A 44 3.99 -15.69 -5.12
CA SER A 44 2.86 -15.48 -4.22
C SER A 44 3.22 -15.36 -2.73
N PHE A 45 4.42 -15.81 -2.32
CA PHE A 45 4.84 -15.74 -0.92
C PHE A 45 5.53 -14.43 -0.52
N THR A 46 5.84 -13.55 -1.47
CA THR A 46 6.55 -12.28 -1.22
C THR A 46 5.57 -11.15 -0.93
N TRP A 47 4.38 -11.21 -1.48
CA TRP A 47 3.32 -10.23 -1.30
C TRP A 47 2.18 -10.79 -0.44
N ARG A 48 1.55 -9.91 0.35
CA ARG A 48 0.30 -10.16 1.09
C ARG A 48 -0.63 -8.99 0.94
N THR A 49 -1.94 -9.27 0.99
CA THR A 49 -3.00 -8.27 1.02
C THR A 49 -3.78 -8.37 2.32
N TYR A 50 -4.25 -7.23 2.82
CA TYR A 50 -5.03 -7.12 4.05
C TYR A 50 -6.26 -6.29 3.76
N LEU A 51 -7.28 -6.94 3.18
CA LEU A 51 -8.51 -6.29 2.78
C LEU A 51 -9.61 -6.43 3.84
N SER A 52 -10.44 -5.41 3.95
CA SER A 52 -11.64 -5.43 4.78
C SER A 52 -12.76 -6.17 4.09
N TYR A 53 -13.55 -6.90 4.89
CA TYR A 53 -14.80 -7.56 4.51
C TYR A 53 -15.92 -7.19 5.49
N ASP A 54 -15.78 -6.09 6.22
CA ASP A 54 -16.66 -5.69 7.33
C ASP A 54 -18.06 -5.22 6.87
N SER A 55 -18.14 -4.59 5.69
CA SER A 55 -19.39 -4.00 5.18
C SER A 55 -19.94 -4.80 4.00
N PRO A 56 -20.89 -5.74 4.22
CA PRO A 56 -21.52 -6.49 3.17
C PRO A 56 -22.35 -5.60 2.23
N GLN A 57 -22.22 -5.80 0.91
CA GLN A 57 -22.81 -4.92 -0.12
C GLN A 57 -23.65 -5.69 -1.14
N GLU A 58 -23.13 -6.80 -1.67
CA GLU A 58 -23.81 -7.64 -2.65
C GLU A 58 -23.57 -9.12 -2.34
N ILE A 59 -24.58 -9.95 -2.59
CA ILE A 59 -24.49 -11.40 -2.47
C ILE A 59 -25.11 -12.07 -3.68
N VAL A 60 -24.41 -13.08 -4.22
CA VAL A 60 -24.93 -13.92 -5.30
C VAL A 60 -24.73 -15.39 -4.97
N GLN A 61 -25.72 -16.21 -5.32
CA GLN A 61 -25.66 -17.66 -5.16
C GLN A 61 -25.19 -18.32 -6.46
N ALA A 62 -24.10 -19.06 -6.40
CA ALA A 62 -23.57 -19.82 -7.53
C ALA A 62 -24.28 -21.18 -7.71
N ASN A 63 -24.37 -21.93 -6.62
CA ASN A 63 -25.04 -23.25 -6.61
C ASN A 63 -25.76 -23.48 -5.25
N ALA A 64 -26.15 -24.70 -4.94
CA ALA A 64 -26.88 -24.98 -3.71
C ALA A 64 -26.16 -24.59 -2.42
N THR A 65 -24.81 -24.60 -2.39
CA THR A 65 -24.00 -24.39 -1.20
C THR A 65 -23.04 -23.22 -1.31
N LEU A 66 -22.61 -22.79 -2.54
CA LEU A 66 -21.61 -21.79 -2.79
C LEU A 66 -22.23 -20.41 -3.00
N PHE A 67 -21.75 -19.44 -2.22
CA PHE A 67 -22.12 -18.03 -2.27
C PHE A 67 -20.89 -17.16 -2.48
N TYR A 68 -21.04 -16.09 -3.28
CA TYR A 68 -20.06 -15.04 -3.41
C TYR A 68 -20.61 -13.76 -2.79
N VAL A 69 -19.77 -13.07 -2.04
CA VAL A 69 -20.13 -11.84 -1.33
C VAL A 69 -19.12 -10.75 -1.66
N ARG A 70 -19.64 -9.61 -2.11
CA ARG A 70 -18.88 -8.36 -2.15
C ARG A 70 -19.09 -7.63 -0.84
N ALA A 71 -17.99 -7.33 -0.12
CA ALA A 71 -18.01 -6.61 1.14
C ALA A 71 -16.82 -5.64 1.19
N SER A 72 -17.05 -4.40 1.60
CA SER A 72 -16.02 -3.32 1.61
C SER A 72 -15.26 -3.22 0.27
N ASN A 73 -15.96 -3.40 -0.87
CA ASN A 73 -15.41 -3.47 -2.24
C ASN A 73 -14.40 -4.61 -2.48
N SER A 74 -14.36 -5.60 -1.60
CA SER A 74 -13.56 -6.82 -1.69
C SER A 74 -14.47 -8.03 -1.92
N LEU A 75 -13.89 -9.19 -2.28
CA LEU A 75 -14.64 -10.40 -2.63
C LEU A 75 -14.24 -11.58 -1.76
N TYR A 76 -15.22 -12.30 -1.24
CA TYR A 76 -15.02 -13.63 -0.70
C TYR A 76 -16.11 -14.60 -1.16
N SER A 77 -15.84 -15.89 -1.10
CA SER A 77 -16.83 -16.95 -1.23
C SER A 77 -17.02 -17.69 0.09
N TYR A 78 -18.22 -18.23 0.27
CA TYR A 78 -18.56 -19.08 1.41
C TYR A 78 -19.28 -20.34 0.91
N ASP A 79 -18.76 -21.52 1.23
CA ASP A 79 -19.44 -22.80 0.97
C ASP A 79 -20.09 -23.29 2.27
N THR A 80 -21.41 -23.36 2.28
CA THR A 80 -22.20 -23.82 3.44
C THR A 80 -22.05 -25.31 3.72
N LYS A 81 -21.50 -26.09 2.79
CA LYS A 81 -21.35 -27.55 2.93
C LYS A 81 -20.23 -27.88 3.94
N ASP A 82 -19.11 -27.17 3.88
CA ASP A 82 -17.94 -27.37 4.73
C ASP A 82 -17.59 -26.12 5.57
N GLN A 83 -18.40 -25.06 5.45
CA GLN A 83 -18.21 -23.76 6.12
C GLN A 83 -16.90 -23.07 5.74
N SER A 84 -16.33 -23.39 4.58
CA SER A 84 -15.09 -22.78 4.14
C SER A 84 -15.31 -21.37 3.62
N VAL A 85 -14.40 -20.47 3.97
CA VAL A 85 -14.30 -19.10 3.43
C VAL A 85 -13.05 -19.03 2.56
N ARG A 86 -13.20 -18.45 1.37
CA ARG A 86 -12.08 -18.13 0.49
C ARG A 86 -12.15 -16.66 0.10
N THR A 87 -11.08 -15.93 0.35
CA THR A 87 -10.91 -14.53 -0.09
C THR A 87 -10.28 -14.46 -1.47
N PHE A 88 -10.58 -13.41 -2.21
CA PHE A 88 -10.06 -13.16 -3.54
C PHE A 88 -9.44 -11.76 -3.59
N ASP A 89 -8.21 -11.70 -4.06
CA ASP A 89 -7.42 -10.47 -4.19
C ASP A 89 -6.37 -10.60 -5.30
N LYS A 90 -5.54 -9.57 -5.49
CA LYS A 90 -4.49 -9.57 -6.53
C LYS A 90 -3.41 -10.62 -6.30
N VAL A 91 -3.14 -11.00 -5.06
CA VAL A 91 -2.11 -12.02 -4.75
C VAL A 91 -2.59 -13.41 -5.14
N ASN A 92 -3.89 -13.68 -5.03
CA ASN A 92 -4.48 -14.98 -5.33
C ASN A 92 -5.28 -15.05 -6.63
N GLY A 93 -5.10 -14.06 -7.51
CA GLY A 93 -5.49 -14.18 -8.92
C GLY A 93 -6.42 -13.13 -9.49
N LEU A 94 -7.06 -12.26 -8.69
CA LEU A 94 -7.80 -11.13 -9.26
C LEU A 94 -6.87 -10.17 -9.98
N SER A 95 -7.36 -9.58 -11.06
CA SER A 95 -6.59 -8.64 -11.87
C SER A 95 -6.53 -7.25 -11.26
N ASP A 96 -7.51 -6.91 -10.40
CA ASP A 96 -7.65 -5.56 -9.87
C ASP A 96 -8.28 -5.53 -8.47
N CYS A 97 -8.55 -4.34 -7.94
CA CYS A 97 -9.20 -4.10 -6.66
C CYS A 97 -10.36 -3.08 -6.82
N ASN A 98 -11.06 -2.72 -5.73
CA ASN A 98 -12.25 -1.87 -5.77
C ASN A 98 -13.37 -2.43 -6.64
N ILE A 99 -13.90 -3.57 -6.22
CA ILE A 99 -15.02 -4.24 -6.89
C ILE A 99 -16.28 -3.41 -6.71
N THR A 100 -16.92 -3.02 -7.82
CA THR A 100 -18.15 -2.25 -7.84
C THR A 100 -19.41 -3.11 -7.95
N HIS A 101 -19.36 -4.19 -8.74
CA HIS A 101 -20.47 -5.08 -8.96
C HIS A 101 -20.03 -6.53 -9.12
N ILE A 102 -20.92 -7.45 -8.70
CA ILE A 102 -20.78 -8.87 -8.96
C ILE A 102 -22.08 -9.45 -9.55
N ALA A 103 -21.95 -10.40 -10.48
CA ALA A 103 -23.11 -11.14 -11.00
C ALA A 103 -22.71 -12.57 -11.35
N TYR A 104 -23.47 -13.56 -10.89
CA TYR A 104 -23.20 -14.95 -11.24
C TYR A 104 -23.98 -15.37 -12.46
N ASN A 105 -23.30 -15.80 -13.51
CA ASN A 105 -23.90 -16.36 -14.72
C ASN A 105 -24.01 -17.89 -14.61
N LYS A 106 -25.23 -18.36 -14.36
CA LYS A 106 -25.52 -19.78 -14.15
C LYS A 106 -25.26 -20.66 -15.37
N ALA A 107 -25.47 -20.13 -16.59
CA ALA A 107 -25.27 -20.90 -17.82
C ALA A 107 -23.80 -21.05 -18.19
N ALA A 108 -22.95 -20.09 -17.81
CA ALA A 108 -21.50 -20.13 -18.03
C ALA A 108 -20.75 -20.70 -16.81
N HIS A 109 -21.39 -20.92 -15.67
CA HIS A 109 -20.77 -21.29 -14.41
C HIS A 109 -19.63 -20.34 -14.02
N ARG A 110 -19.87 -19.01 -14.13
CA ARG A 110 -18.86 -17.99 -13.83
C ARG A 110 -19.47 -16.80 -13.08
N LEU A 111 -18.74 -16.35 -12.08
CA LEU A 111 -18.95 -15.05 -11.46
C LEU A 111 -18.28 -13.97 -12.34
N VAL A 112 -19.03 -12.93 -12.68
CA VAL A 112 -18.52 -11.69 -13.29
C VAL A 112 -18.22 -10.72 -12.17
N VAL A 113 -17.00 -10.21 -12.13
CA VAL A 113 -16.51 -9.20 -11.18
C VAL A 113 -16.15 -7.96 -11.97
N ALA A 114 -16.83 -6.86 -11.71
CA ALA A 114 -16.54 -5.56 -12.34
C ALA A 114 -15.85 -4.63 -11.34
N TYR A 115 -14.82 -3.94 -11.81
CA TYR A 115 -14.00 -3.04 -10.99
C TYR A 115 -14.31 -1.56 -11.28
N GLU A 116 -13.93 -0.69 -10.37
CA GLU A 116 -14.09 0.76 -10.48
C GLU A 116 -13.40 1.33 -11.73
N ASN A 117 -12.25 0.80 -12.11
CA ASN A 117 -11.52 1.16 -13.33
C ASN A 117 -12.11 0.53 -14.61
N GLN A 118 -13.23 -0.18 -14.51
CA GLN A 118 -13.96 -0.87 -15.59
C GLN A 118 -13.22 -2.10 -16.17
N ASN A 119 -12.20 -2.62 -15.48
CA ASN A 119 -11.68 -3.94 -15.76
C ASN A 119 -12.70 -5.02 -15.33
N ILE A 120 -12.59 -6.23 -15.87
CA ILE A 120 -13.56 -7.30 -15.61
C ILE A 120 -12.81 -8.62 -15.42
N ASP A 121 -13.15 -9.34 -14.36
CA ASP A 121 -12.71 -10.73 -14.17
C ASP A 121 -13.90 -11.68 -14.21
N LEU A 122 -13.63 -12.89 -14.69
CA LEU A 122 -14.54 -14.02 -14.63
C LEU A 122 -13.94 -15.09 -13.71
N VAL A 123 -14.64 -15.43 -12.64
CA VAL A 123 -14.23 -16.48 -11.69
C VAL A 123 -15.08 -17.72 -11.90
N ASN A 124 -14.46 -18.86 -12.19
CA ASN A 124 -15.19 -20.12 -12.33
C ASN A 124 -15.46 -20.78 -10.95
N ASP A 125 -16.25 -21.86 -10.93
CA ASP A 125 -16.61 -22.57 -9.69
C ASP A 125 -15.41 -23.16 -8.92
N ALA A 126 -14.26 -23.37 -9.60
CA ALA A 126 -13.01 -23.77 -8.97
C ALA A 126 -12.21 -22.57 -8.41
N GLY A 127 -12.71 -21.34 -8.61
CA GLY A 127 -12.05 -20.10 -8.19
C GLY A 127 -10.85 -19.70 -9.07
N GLN A 128 -10.81 -20.18 -10.32
CA GLN A 128 -9.81 -19.72 -11.30
C GLN A 128 -10.34 -18.46 -11.97
N VAL A 129 -9.45 -17.48 -12.14
CA VAL A 129 -9.76 -16.17 -12.69
C VAL A 129 -9.34 -16.08 -14.15
N THR A 130 -10.21 -15.48 -14.98
CA THR A 130 -9.91 -15.11 -16.37
C THR A 130 -10.20 -13.62 -16.52
N ASN A 131 -9.19 -12.83 -16.88
CA ASN A 131 -9.37 -11.40 -17.11
C ASN A 131 -9.96 -11.11 -18.49
N VAL A 132 -10.90 -10.18 -18.59
CA VAL A 132 -11.50 -9.65 -19.81
C VAL A 132 -11.20 -8.16 -19.91
N SER A 133 -9.96 -7.80 -20.25
CA SER A 133 -9.48 -6.43 -20.30
C SER A 133 -9.91 -5.65 -21.57
N ALA A 134 -10.62 -6.26 -22.50
CA ALA A 134 -11.00 -5.63 -23.76
C ALA A 134 -11.80 -4.34 -23.53
N TYR A 135 -12.74 -4.33 -22.59
CA TYR A 135 -13.51 -3.13 -22.25
C TYR A 135 -12.64 -2.07 -21.58
N TYR A 136 -11.80 -2.48 -20.62
CA TYR A 136 -10.83 -1.60 -19.95
C TYR A 136 -9.87 -0.94 -20.94
N ASN A 137 -9.35 -1.68 -21.93
CA ASN A 137 -8.38 -1.19 -22.90
C ASN A 137 -9.00 -0.37 -24.04
N THR A 138 -10.35 -0.36 -24.18
CA THR A 138 -11.01 0.41 -25.24
C THR A 138 -10.78 1.91 -25.03
N SER A 139 -10.09 2.55 -25.98
CA SER A 139 -9.96 4.01 -26.02
C SER A 139 -11.25 4.65 -26.53
N THR A 140 -11.89 5.47 -25.72
CA THR A 140 -13.11 6.22 -26.07
C THR A 140 -13.17 7.50 -25.24
N THR A 141 -13.88 8.50 -25.74
CA THR A 141 -14.22 9.72 -25.00
C THR A 141 -15.47 9.53 -24.13
N ASP A 142 -16.19 8.41 -24.30
CA ASP A 142 -17.37 8.10 -23.49
C ASP A 142 -16.97 7.74 -22.05
N ASN A 143 -17.79 8.14 -21.10
CA ASN A 143 -17.68 7.66 -19.73
C ASN A 143 -18.04 6.16 -19.69
N LYS A 144 -17.09 5.32 -19.30
CA LYS A 144 -17.24 3.85 -19.29
C LYS A 144 -17.79 3.28 -17.97
N THR A 145 -18.19 4.09 -17.02
CA THR A 145 -18.68 3.61 -15.71
C THR A 145 -19.74 2.53 -15.90
N ILE A 146 -19.55 1.40 -15.21
CA ILE A 146 -20.52 0.29 -15.14
C ILE A 146 -21.46 0.59 -13.98
N ASN A 147 -22.76 0.73 -14.28
CA ASN A 147 -23.79 1.07 -13.29
C ASN A 147 -24.46 -0.17 -12.70
N SER A 148 -24.59 -1.25 -13.47
CA SER A 148 -25.13 -2.54 -13.00
C SER A 148 -24.81 -3.69 -13.96
N LEU A 149 -24.95 -4.92 -13.45
CA LEU A 149 -24.80 -6.16 -14.21
C LEU A 149 -26.11 -6.91 -14.26
N TYR A 150 -26.45 -7.51 -15.41
CA TYR A 150 -27.62 -8.36 -15.57
C TYR A 150 -27.24 -9.64 -16.34
N ALA A 151 -27.28 -10.78 -15.66
CA ALA A 151 -26.98 -12.08 -16.27
C ALA A 151 -28.22 -12.64 -17.01
N TYR A 152 -28.04 -13.01 -18.28
CA TYR A 152 -29.06 -13.62 -19.12
C TYR A 152 -28.46 -14.66 -20.07
N ASN A 153 -28.92 -15.91 -19.97
CA ASN A 153 -28.31 -17.03 -20.67
C ASN A 153 -26.78 -17.06 -20.44
N ARG A 154 -25.97 -17.23 -21.49
CA ARG A 154 -24.49 -17.20 -21.42
C ARG A 154 -23.89 -15.78 -21.38
N TYR A 155 -24.72 -14.76 -21.44
CA TYR A 155 -24.28 -13.36 -21.50
C TYR A 155 -24.52 -12.64 -20.18
N VAL A 156 -23.75 -11.55 -20.00
CA VAL A 156 -24.02 -10.54 -18.99
C VAL A 156 -24.12 -9.18 -19.72
N PHE A 157 -25.25 -8.52 -19.54
CA PHE A 157 -25.46 -7.16 -20.02
C PHE A 157 -24.99 -6.20 -18.92
N MET A 158 -24.03 -5.37 -19.27
CA MET A 158 -23.47 -4.32 -18.40
C MET A 158 -24.14 -3.00 -18.76
N ALA A 159 -24.96 -2.44 -17.88
CA ALA A 159 -25.49 -1.10 -18.02
C ALA A 159 -24.38 -0.09 -17.75
N THR A 160 -24.17 0.86 -18.65
CA THR A 160 -23.06 1.81 -18.60
C THR A 160 -23.49 3.24 -18.74
N ALA A 161 -22.60 4.19 -18.47
CA ALA A 161 -22.87 5.62 -18.59
C ALA A 161 -23.18 6.09 -20.04
N PHE A 162 -23.04 5.23 -21.07
CA PHE A 162 -23.32 5.58 -22.46
C PHE A 162 -24.32 4.61 -23.16
N GLY A 163 -24.71 3.52 -22.50
CA GLY A 163 -25.55 2.47 -23.09
C GLY A 163 -25.38 1.12 -22.43
N ILE A 164 -25.32 0.05 -23.23
CA ILE A 164 -25.16 -1.33 -22.74
C ILE A 164 -24.00 -2.02 -23.45
N VAL A 165 -23.18 -2.72 -22.68
CA VAL A 165 -22.12 -3.61 -23.19
C VAL A 165 -22.51 -5.05 -22.91
N LYS A 166 -22.41 -5.92 -23.92
CA LYS A 166 -22.75 -7.35 -23.83
C LYS A 166 -21.49 -8.17 -23.71
N LEU A 167 -21.31 -8.80 -22.58
CA LEU A 167 -20.23 -9.73 -22.25
C LEU A 167 -20.69 -11.18 -22.47
N ASN A 168 -19.95 -11.97 -23.23
CA ASN A 168 -20.13 -13.41 -23.32
C ASN A 168 -19.31 -14.06 -22.18
N ALA A 169 -20.00 -14.44 -21.11
CA ALA A 169 -19.33 -15.01 -19.95
C ALA A 169 -18.77 -16.43 -20.21
N ALA A 170 -19.30 -17.15 -21.18
CA ALA A 170 -18.79 -18.48 -21.55
C ALA A 170 -17.46 -18.41 -22.31
N GLU A 171 -17.34 -17.48 -23.26
CA GLU A 171 -16.15 -17.30 -24.11
C GLU A 171 -15.13 -16.29 -23.54
N ALA A 172 -15.49 -15.61 -22.46
CA ALA A 172 -14.68 -14.55 -21.82
C ALA A 172 -14.34 -13.37 -22.77
N GLU A 173 -15.35 -12.85 -23.46
CA GLU A 173 -15.15 -11.77 -24.44
C GLU A 173 -16.29 -10.73 -24.41
N VAL A 174 -15.97 -9.50 -24.76
CA VAL A 174 -16.98 -8.48 -25.06
C VAL A 174 -17.55 -8.74 -26.46
N SER A 175 -18.82 -9.16 -26.51
CA SER A 175 -19.45 -9.56 -27.78
C SER A 175 -19.98 -8.36 -28.58
N ASP A 176 -20.57 -7.38 -27.90
CA ASP A 176 -21.23 -6.23 -28.52
C ASP A 176 -21.25 -5.00 -27.60
N THR A 177 -21.41 -3.82 -28.22
CA THR A 177 -21.59 -2.55 -27.53
C THR A 177 -22.74 -1.78 -28.15
N TYR A 178 -23.76 -1.44 -27.33
CA TYR A 178 -24.96 -0.72 -27.75
C TYR A 178 -24.92 0.72 -27.23
N LYS A 179 -24.48 1.66 -28.08
CA LYS A 179 -24.38 3.09 -27.75
C LYS A 179 -25.75 3.77 -27.87
N LEU A 180 -26.40 3.98 -26.74
CA LEU A 180 -27.74 4.59 -26.69
C LEU A 180 -27.68 6.12 -26.62
N GLY A 181 -26.52 6.69 -26.25
CA GLY A 181 -26.33 8.15 -26.13
C GLY A 181 -26.88 8.73 -24.83
N PHE A 182 -27.18 7.86 -23.85
CA PHE A 182 -27.55 8.23 -22.48
C PHE A 182 -27.09 7.16 -21.51
N SER A 183 -26.97 7.53 -20.24
CA SER A 183 -26.60 6.63 -19.16
C SER A 183 -27.73 5.65 -18.88
N VAL A 184 -27.43 4.35 -18.85
CA VAL A 184 -28.33 3.28 -18.45
C VAL A 184 -28.03 2.92 -17.02
N ASP A 185 -29.02 3.05 -16.11
CA ASP A 185 -28.86 2.74 -14.69
C ASP A 185 -28.98 1.22 -14.46
N TYR A 186 -29.90 0.56 -15.14
CA TYR A 186 -30.02 -0.91 -15.15
C TYR A 186 -30.66 -1.40 -16.44
N CYS A 187 -30.45 -2.69 -16.74
CA CYS A 187 -31.09 -3.36 -17.86
C CYS A 187 -31.70 -4.69 -17.42
N TYR A 188 -32.64 -5.22 -18.19
CA TYR A 188 -33.25 -6.52 -17.96
C TYR A 188 -33.89 -7.04 -19.27
N VAL A 189 -34.15 -8.36 -19.31
CA VAL A 189 -34.83 -9.00 -20.44
C VAL A 189 -36.21 -9.46 -19.98
N ARG A 190 -37.23 -9.17 -20.75
CA ARG A 190 -38.58 -9.66 -20.57
C ARG A 190 -39.25 -9.83 -21.93
N ASP A 191 -39.97 -10.92 -22.13
CA ASP A 191 -40.76 -11.24 -23.32
C ASP A 191 -39.98 -11.07 -24.64
N GLY A 192 -38.71 -11.51 -24.66
CA GLY A 192 -37.85 -11.42 -25.84
C GLY A 192 -37.33 -9.99 -26.16
N GLN A 193 -37.55 -9.03 -25.27
CA GLN A 193 -37.09 -7.67 -25.38
C GLN A 193 -36.00 -7.39 -24.36
N LEU A 194 -34.95 -6.65 -24.76
CA LEU A 194 -33.95 -6.06 -23.85
C LEU A 194 -34.43 -4.65 -23.49
N TYR A 195 -34.50 -4.36 -22.19
CA TYR A 195 -34.90 -3.07 -21.64
C TYR A 195 -33.66 -2.34 -21.09
N ALA A 196 -33.57 -1.04 -21.39
CA ALA A 196 -32.60 -0.12 -20.83
C ALA A 196 -33.32 0.97 -20.04
N ALA A 197 -33.11 1.00 -18.73
CA ALA A 197 -33.74 1.99 -17.84
C ALA A 197 -32.73 3.11 -17.52
N SER A 198 -33.16 4.35 -17.71
CA SER A 198 -32.36 5.55 -17.50
C SER A 198 -33.14 6.60 -16.71
N LYS A 199 -32.57 7.10 -15.60
CA LYS A 199 -33.17 8.20 -14.84
C LYS A 199 -33.39 9.45 -15.71
N ALA A 200 -32.47 9.71 -16.63
CA ALA A 200 -32.53 10.88 -17.50
C ALA A 200 -33.44 10.70 -18.71
N ALA A 201 -33.52 9.48 -19.29
CA ALA A 201 -34.19 9.26 -20.59
C ALA A 201 -35.49 8.46 -20.49
N GLY A 202 -35.75 7.76 -19.41
CA GLY A 202 -36.88 6.82 -19.25
C GLY A 202 -36.49 5.39 -19.58
N ILE A 203 -37.47 4.55 -19.92
CA ILE A 203 -37.27 3.14 -20.27
C ILE A 203 -37.35 2.99 -21.80
N TYR A 204 -36.31 2.38 -22.37
CA TYR A 204 -36.24 1.99 -23.78
C TYR A 204 -36.22 0.47 -23.90
N SER A 205 -36.78 -0.06 -25.00
CA SER A 205 -36.67 -1.50 -25.31
C SER A 205 -36.37 -1.72 -26.78
N ALA A 206 -35.74 -2.86 -27.05
CA ALA A 206 -35.52 -3.38 -28.40
C ALA A 206 -35.64 -4.92 -28.39
N PRO A 207 -36.17 -5.56 -29.48
CA PRO A 207 -36.19 -7.00 -29.58
C PRO A 207 -34.79 -7.61 -29.56
N LEU A 208 -34.56 -8.68 -28.81
CA LEU A 208 -33.29 -9.42 -28.78
C LEU A 208 -32.87 -9.95 -30.16
N THR A 209 -33.79 -10.07 -31.10
CA THR A 209 -33.57 -10.52 -32.48
C THR A 209 -33.19 -9.39 -33.43
N ALA A 210 -33.33 -8.13 -33.01
CA ALA A 210 -32.95 -6.97 -33.79
C ALA A 210 -31.44 -6.69 -33.72
N ASN A 211 -30.94 -5.82 -34.63
CA ASN A 211 -29.58 -5.28 -34.50
C ASN A 211 -29.53 -4.26 -33.37
N LEU A 212 -29.19 -4.67 -32.16
CA LEU A 212 -29.17 -3.81 -30.96
C LEU A 212 -28.09 -2.71 -31.02
N ALA A 213 -27.11 -2.81 -31.94
CA ALA A 213 -26.14 -1.76 -32.17
C ALA A 213 -26.74 -0.59 -32.96
N ASP A 214 -27.84 -0.79 -33.71
CA ASP A 214 -28.61 0.26 -34.36
C ASP A 214 -29.54 0.93 -33.36
N ARG A 215 -29.25 2.19 -33.03
CA ARG A 215 -30.05 2.97 -32.08
C ARG A 215 -31.53 3.13 -32.51
N ASN A 216 -31.85 3.05 -33.80
CA ASN A 216 -33.22 3.16 -34.30
C ASN A 216 -34.10 1.97 -33.91
N GLN A 217 -33.51 0.86 -33.48
CA GLN A 217 -34.25 -0.30 -32.98
C GLN A 217 -34.77 -0.10 -31.55
N TRP A 218 -34.24 0.91 -30.83
CA TRP A 218 -34.60 1.19 -29.45
C TRP A 218 -35.73 2.21 -29.38
N HIS A 219 -36.85 1.80 -28.78
CA HIS A 219 -38.02 2.65 -28.63
C HIS A 219 -38.31 2.95 -27.17
N ARG A 220 -38.63 4.21 -26.89
CA ARG A 220 -39.05 4.64 -25.56
C ARG A 220 -40.39 4.06 -25.24
N VAL A 221 -40.47 3.24 -24.15
CA VAL A 221 -41.67 2.52 -23.75
C VAL A 221 -42.31 2.97 -22.43
N GLY A 222 -41.63 3.84 -21.69
CA GLY A 222 -42.12 4.36 -20.42
C GLY A 222 -41.21 5.36 -19.71
N ASN A 223 -41.71 5.84 -18.59
CA ASN A 223 -40.92 6.64 -17.66
C ASN A 223 -40.03 5.72 -16.83
N TYR A 224 -38.92 6.27 -16.34
CA TYR A 224 -38.03 5.55 -15.43
C TYR A 224 -38.80 5.08 -14.18
N VAL A 225 -38.54 3.86 -13.81
CA VAL A 225 -39.01 3.27 -12.55
C VAL A 225 -37.76 2.81 -11.81
N GLU A 226 -37.62 3.19 -10.56
CA GLU A 226 -36.50 2.74 -9.74
C GLU A 226 -36.56 1.23 -9.56
N LYS A 227 -35.41 0.56 -9.77
CA LYS A 227 -35.34 -0.89 -9.57
C LYS A 227 -35.54 -1.19 -8.08
N SER A 228 -36.61 -1.90 -7.75
CA SER A 228 -36.82 -2.38 -6.38
C SER A 228 -35.65 -3.30 -5.99
N PRO A 229 -35.07 -3.12 -4.79
CA PRO A 229 -34.07 -4.05 -4.30
C PRO A 229 -34.61 -5.50 -4.32
N GLU A 230 -33.79 -6.41 -4.80
CA GLU A 230 -34.13 -7.84 -4.67
C GLU A 230 -34.06 -8.22 -3.16
N ASP A 231 -35.05 -8.98 -2.70
CA ASP A 231 -35.00 -9.52 -1.34
C ASP A 231 -33.94 -10.64 -1.26
N THR A 232 -32.79 -10.28 -0.78
CA THR A 232 -31.67 -11.20 -0.56
C THR A 232 -31.51 -11.63 0.90
N SER A 233 -32.50 -11.34 1.77
CA SER A 233 -32.42 -11.64 3.21
C SER A 233 -32.20 -13.15 3.48
N ALA A 234 -32.83 -14.02 2.70
CA ALA A 234 -32.62 -15.46 2.80
C ALA A 234 -31.20 -15.91 2.39
N LEU A 235 -30.55 -15.19 1.48
CA LEU A 235 -29.15 -15.46 1.11
C LEU A 235 -28.19 -14.99 2.22
N TRP A 236 -28.42 -13.80 2.76
CA TRP A 236 -27.65 -13.27 3.88
C TRP A 236 -27.72 -14.18 5.12
N ALA A 237 -28.90 -14.72 5.42
CA ALA A 237 -29.04 -15.68 6.52
C ALA A 237 -28.17 -16.93 6.34
N LYS A 238 -27.92 -17.38 5.09
CA LYS A 238 -27.06 -18.54 4.82
C LYS A 238 -25.57 -18.29 5.04
N VAL A 239 -25.12 -17.06 4.89
CA VAL A 239 -23.71 -16.65 5.05
C VAL A 239 -23.45 -15.94 6.38
N ALA A 240 -24.42 -15.89 7.30
CA ALA A 240 -24.30 -15.19 8.58
C ALA A 240 -23.12 -15.66 9.46
N ASN A 241 -22.67 -16.90 9.27
CA ASN A 241 -21.52 -17.48 9.97
C ASN A 241 -20.20 -17.37 9.18
N ALA A 242 -20.18 -16.67 8.05
CA ALA A 242 -18.95 -16.46 7.31
C ALA A 242 -18.08 -15.42 8.02
N HIS A 243 -16.85 -15.77 8.34
CA HIS A 243 -15.87 -14.89 8.99
C HIS A 243 -14.60 -14.80 8.13
N PRO A 244 -14.58 -13.97 7.09
CA PRO A 244 -13.40 -13.84 6.21
C PRO A 244 -12.18 -13.23 6.90
N GLY A 245 -12.37 -12.58 8.08
CA GLY A 245 -11.30 -11.89 8.78
C GLY A 245 -10.98 -10.53 8.16
N GLY A 246 -9.76 -10.06 8.38
CA GLY A 246 -9.27 -8.77 7.85
C GLY A 246 -9.46 -7.58 8.80
N PRO A 247 -8.99 -6.40 8.37
CA PRO A 247 -9.19 -5.14 9.08
C PRO A 247 -10.67 -4.69 8.97
N LYS A 248 -11.07 -3.74 9.80
CA LYS A 248 -12.41 -3.13 9.74
C LYS A 248 -12.59 -2.21 8.52
N SER A 249 -11.51 -1.53 8.11
CA SER A 249 -11.54 -0.55 7.02
C SER A 249 -10.37 -0.77 6.07
N ASN A 250 -10.55 -0.43 4.79
CA ASN A 250 -9.49 -0.38 3.78
C ASN A 250 -8.72 0.97 3.76
N HIS A 251 -9.00 1.88 4.69
CA HIS A 251 -8.27 3.14 4.81
C HIS A 251 -7.08 3.01 5.76
N PHE A 252 -5.88 3.29 5.25
CA PHE A 252 -4.62 3.17 5.96
C PHE A 252 -3.76 4.43 5.73
N GLY A 253 -4.31 5.60 6.10
CA GLY A 253 -3.64 6.88 5.88
C GLY A 253 -2.43 7.12 6.78
N TYR A 254 -2.26 6.32 7.84
CA TYR A 254 -1.08 6.33 8.70
C TYR A 254 -0.73 4.93 9.17
N LEU A 255 0.56 4.60 9.07
CA LEU A 255 1.14 3.33 9.51
C LEU A 255 2.36 3.59 10.39
N THR A 256 2.50 2.84 11.46
CA THR A 256 3.71 2.83 12.29
C THR A 256 3.89 1.46 12.96
N PHE A 257 5.14 1.07 13.14
CA PHE A 257 5.48 -0.08 13.98
C PHE A 257 5.84 0.37 15.39
N TYR A 258 5.28 -0.33 16.36
CA TYR A 258 5.78 -0.32 17.72
C TYR A 258 6.09 -1.76 18.13
N LYS A 259 7.35 -2.04 18.41
CA LYS A 259 7.87 -3.41 18.46
C LYS A 259 7.51 -4.14 17.14
N ASP A 260 6.91 -5.33 17.20
CA ASP A 260 6.53 -6.11 16.02
C ASP A 260 5.05 -5.97 15.63
N LYS A 261 4.31 -5.02 16.22
CA LYS A 261 2.90 -4.75 15.89
C LYS A 261 2.77 -3.55 14.98
N LEU A 262 1.99 -3.70 13.91
CA LEU A 262 1.64 -2.60 13.02
C LEU A 262 0.40 -1.89 13.55
N TYR A 263 0.53 -0.63 13.89
CA TYR A 263 -0.56 0.26 14.25
C TYR A 263 -0.95 1.13 13.06
N SER A 264 -2.25 1.29 12.83
CA SER A 264 -2.76 2.12 11.74
C SER A 264 -3.96 2.96 12.19
N CYS A 265 -4.12 4.11 11.55
CA CYS A 265 -5.38 4.86 11.58
C CYS A 265 -5.80 5.27 10.17
N THR A 266 -7.09 5.64 10.03
CA THR A 266 -7.75 5.73 8.72
C THR A 266 -7.29 6.90 7.86
N GLY A 267 -6.63 7.92 8.42
CA GLY A 267 -6.28 9.14 7.68
C GLY A 267 -7.52 9.95 7.33
N GLY A 268 -7.40 10.77 6.30
CA GLY A 268 -8.54 11.50 5.73
C GLY A 268 -8.38 13.02 5.72
N TYR A 269 -7.51 13.58 6.54
CA TYR A 269 -7.21 15.01 6.48
C TYR A 269 -6.38 15.36 5.25
N ASN A 270 -6.87 16.33 4.48
CA ASN A 270 -6.15 16.96 3.40
C ASN A 270 -6.30 18.49 3.54
N VAL A 271 -5.22 19.25 3.27
CA VAL A 271 -5.22 20.73 3.40
C VAL A 271 -6.21 21.44 2.47
N THR A 272 -6.70 20.76 1.44
CA THR A 272 -7.65 21.32 0.46
C THR A 272 -9.06 20.78 0.62
N THR A 273 -9.24 19.61 1.22
CA THR A 273 -10.54 18.92 1.30
C THR A 273 -10.58 18.00 2.50
N ASP A 274 -11.59 18.11 3.33
CA ASP A 274 -11.87 17.16 4.40
C ASP A 274 -12.56 15.93 3.79
N LEU A 275 -11.96 14.76 3.94
CA LEU A 275 -12.52 13.51 3.39
C LEU A 275 -13.58 12.90 4.29
N GLU A 276 -13.66 13.36 5.54
CA GLU A 276 -14.61 12.89 6.57
C GLU A 276 -14.62 11.37 6.75
N ARG A 277 -13.45 10.74 6.60
CA ARG A 277 -13.30 9.30 6.78
C ARG A 277 -13.67 8.92 8.21
N PRO A 278 -14.56 7.93 8.41
CA PRO A 278 -14.83 7.40 9.74
C PRO A 278 -13.52 7.03 10.44
N ALA A 279 -13.30 7.58 11.61
CA ALA A 279 -12.07 7.34 12.35
C ALA A 279 -12.01 5.91 12.89
N GLY A 280 -10.83 5.32 12.88
CA GLY A 280 -10.60 3.96 13.38
C GLY A 280 -9.12 3.71 13.63
N ILE A 281 -8.84 2.90 14.64
CA ILE A 281 -7.51 2.39 14.94
C ILE A 281 -7.55 0.88 14.78
N GLN A 282 -6.62 0.34 13.99
CA GLN A 282 -6.51 -1.07 13.64
C GLN A 282 -5.07 -1.51 13.89
N VAL A 283 -4.89 -2.64 14.54
CA VAL A 283 -3.56 -3.15 14.92
C VAL A 283 -3.40 -4.58 14.42
N TRP A 284 -2.35 -4.82 13.66
CA TRP A 284 -1.94 -6.15 13.20
C TRP A 284 -0.76 -6.66 14.03
N ASP A 285 -0.91 -7.81 14.68
CA ASP A 285 0.12 -8.40 15.55
C ASP A 285 1.00 -9.45 14.83
N GLY A 286 0.84 -9.59 13.52
CA GLY A 286 1.48 -10.63 12.71
C GLY A 286 0.59 -11.85 12.44
N THR A 287 -0.49 -12.01 13.19
CA THR A 287 -1.42 -13.14 13.08
C THR A 287 -2.89 -12.72 13.02
N ALA A 288 -3.29 -11.70 13.76
CA ALA A 288 -4.67 -11.25 13.91
C ALA A 288 -4.79 -9.73 13.96
N TRP A 289 -5.97 -9.24 13.56
CA TRP A 289 -6.35 -7.85 13.69
C TRP A 289 -7.05 -7.59 15.02
N SER A 290 -6.62 -6.55 15.71
CA SER A 290 -7.31 -5.94 16.85
C SER A 290 -7.89 -4.61 16.44
N ILE A 291 -9.19 -4.41 16.64
CA ILE A 291 -9.90 -3.18 16.27
C ILE A 291 -10.27 -2.44 17.53
N TYR A 292 -9.83 -1.19 17.66
CA TYR A 292 -10.16 -0.36 18.82
C TYR A 292 -11.62 0.08 18.77
N ALA A 293 -12.29 -0.02 19.90
CA ALA A 293 -13.70 0.35 20.01
C ALA A 293 -13.91 1.83 19.64
N SER A 294 -14.73 2.08 18.63
CA SER A 294 -15.03 3.42 18.10
C SER A 294 -16.49 3.85 18.35
N ASP A 295 -17.36 2.91 18.71
CA ASP A 295 -18.79 3.13 18.84
C ASP A 295 -19.12 4.11 19.95
N GLY A 296 -19.94 5.10 19.63
CA GLY A 296 -20.43 6.09 20.56
C GLY A 296 -19.41 7.16 20.98
N ILE A 297 -18.19 7.21 20.43
CA ILE A 297 -17.20 8.25 20.75
C ILE A 297 -17.75 9.62 20.40
N ALA A 298 -18.31 9.81 19.19
CA ALA A 298 -18.90 11.06 18.77
C ALA A 298 -20.06 11.51 19.71
N ALA A 299 -20.91 10.56 20.12
CA ALA A 299 -22.01 10.86 21.06
C ALA A 299 -21.51 11.22 22.47
N LYS A 300 -20.46 10.57 22.96
CA LYS A 300 -19.85 10.84 24.27
C LYS A 300 -19.12 12.18 24.31
N THR A 301 -18.48 12.56 23.20
CA THR A 301 -17.62 13.75 23.15
C THR A 301 -18.35 14.99 22.63
N GLY A 302 -19.45 14.80 21.90
CA GLY A 302 -20.12 15.89 21.16
C GLY A 302 -19.32 16.37 19.94
N VAL A 303 -18.29 15.63 19.53
CA VAL A 303 -17.37 15.97 18.44
C VAL A 303 -17.38 14.85 17.40
N ALA A 304 -17.38 15.19 16.13
CA ALA A 304 -17.27 14.21 15.05
C ALA A 304 -15.97 13.39 15.20
N TYR A 305 -16.11 12.06 15.16
CA TYR A 305 -14.96 11.15 15.23
C TYR A 305 -14.55 10.73 13.83
N VAL A 306 -13.72 11.58 13.20
CA VAL A 306 -13.31 11.44 11.79
C VAL A 306 -11.85 11.83 11.60
N ASP A 307 -11.26 11.40 10.50
CA ASP A 307 -9.95 11.83 9.97
C ASP A 307 -8.81 11.75 10.98
N LEU A 308 -8.66 10.60 11.66
CA LEU A 308 -7.47 10.32 12.46
C LEU A 308 -6.26 10.12 11.55
N SER A 309 -5.24 10.96 11.73
CA SER A 309 -4.10 11.07 10.80
C SER A 309 -2.76 10.65 11.39
N VAL A 310 -2.69 10.47 12.71
CA VAL A 310 -1.44 10.11 13.40
C VAL A 310 -1.78 9.39 14.70
N LEU A 311 -0.89 8.50 15.15
CA LEU A 311 -0.96 7.91 16.49
C LEU A 311 0.44 7.73 17.09
N ALA A 312 0.50 7.65 18.42
CA ALA A 312 1.72 7.36 19.17
C ALA A 312 1.42 6.41 20.33
N VAL A 313 2.18 5.32 20.40
CA VAL A 313 2.08 4.31 21.47
C VAL A 313 3.01 4.71 22.61
N ASP A 314 2.52 4.62 23.85
CA ASP A 314 3.30 4.96 25.04
C ASP A 314 4.48 3.95 25.20
N PRO A 315 5.73 4.39 25.22
CA PRO A 315 6.89 3.51 25.34
C PRO A 315 6.95 2.76 26.67
N LYS A 316 6.26 3.25 27.71
CA LYS A 316 6.17 2.58 29.03
C LYS A 316 5.03 1.58 29.11
N ASP A 317 4.03 1.72 28.23
CA ASP A 317 2.79 0.95 28.29
C ASP A 317 2.18 0.75 26.91
N GLU A 318 2.45 -0.36 26.25
CA GLU A 318 1.98 -0.64 24.89
C GLU A 318 0.45 -0.74 24.74
N THR A 319 -0.29 -0.79 25.86
CA THR A 319 -1.75 -0.77 25.83
C THR A 319 -2.33 0.64 25.87
N HIS A 320 -1.47 1.66 26.09
CA HIS A 320 -1.80 3.07 26.13
C HIS A 320 -1.30 3.78 24.88
N LEU A 321 -2.18 4.51 24.21
CA LEU A 321 -1.82 5.28 23.02
C LEU A 321 -2.64 6.56 22.88
N PHE A 322 -2.09 7.48 22.12
CA PHE A 322 -2.79 8.69 21.69
C PHE A 322 -2.95 8.69 20.17
N ALA A 323 -4.08 9.21 19.69
CA ALA A 323 -4.32 9.42 18.26
C ALA A 323 -4.77 10.86 18.03
N GLY A 324 -4.23 11.49 17.00
CA GLY A 324 -4.54 12.84 16.58
C GLY A 324 -5.18 12.89 15.21
N GLY A 325 -5.97 13.91 14.95
CA GLY A 325 -6.62 14.12 13.67
C GLY A 325 -7.17 15.54 13.53
N ARG A 326 -8.19 15.69 12.70
CA ARG A 326 -8.84 16.97 12.42
C ARG A 326 -9.72 17.49 13.58
N THR A 327 -10.04 16.62 14.50
CA THR A 327 -11.00 16.93 15.58
C THR A 327 -10.37 16.83 16.97
N GLY A 328 -9.04 16.94 17.08
CA GLY A 328 -8.32 16.98 18.34
C GLY A 328 -7.52 15.71 18.64
N LEU A 329 -7.27 15.48 19.92
CA LEU A 329 -6.47 14.39 20.45
C LEU A 329 -7.34 13.41 21.23
N TYR A 330 -7.14 12.13 20.99
CA TYR A 330 -7.89 11.03 21.60
C TYR A 330 -6.93 10.10 22.34
N GLU A 331 -7.29 9.73 23.57
CA GLU A 331 -6.54 8.84 24.45
C GLU A 331 -7.23 7.48 24.53
N TYR A 332 -6.45 6.41 24.42
CA TYR A 332 -6.92 5.03 24.50
C TYR A 332 -6.08 4.22 25.47
N LYS A 333 -6.74 3.32 26.19
CA LYS A 333 -6.12 2.34 27.07
C LYS A 333 -6.82 1.00 26.91
N ASP A 334 -6.04 -0.10 26.83
CA ASP A 334 -6.57 -1.45 26.66
C ASP A 334 -7.62 -1.55 25.54
N GLN A 335 -7.34 -0.90 24.38
CA GLN A 335 -8.21 -0.81 23.20
C GLN A 335 -9.52 -0.02 23.41
N HIS A 336 -9.72 0.63 24.55
CA HIS A 336 -10.90 1.41 24.86
C HIS A 336 -10.61 2.92 24.84
N PHE A 337 -11.56 3.69 24.32
CA PHE A 337 -11.53 5.15 24.39
C PHE A 337 -11.62 5.63 25.84
N ILE A 338 -10.67 6.46 26.26
CA ILE A 338 -10.58 7.05 27.59
C ILE A 338 -11.07 8.48 27.59
N LYS A 339 -10.46 9.33 26.72
CA LYS A 339 -10.72 10.76 26.76
C LYS A 339 -10.43 11.43 25.41
N HIS A 340 -11.17 12.47 25.14
CA HIS A 340 -10.94 13.43 24.07
C HIS A 340 -10.40 14.74 24.65
N TYR A 341 -9.40 15.30 23.99
CA TYR A 341 -8.81 16.60 24.32
C TYR A 341 -9.03 17.57 23.16
N GLY A 342 -9.64 18.69 23.48
CA GLY A 342 -9.92 19.82 22.61
C GLY A 342 -9.85 21.14 23.37
N PRO A 343 -10.27 22.28 22.79
CA PRO A 343 -10.13 23.61 23.40
C PRO A 343 -10.86 23.78 24.73
N ASN A 344 -11.92 23.01 24.96
CA ASN A 344 -12.75 23.15 26.18
C ASN A 344 -12.15 22.45 27.41
N ASN A 345 -11.18 21.55 27.22
CA ASN A 345 -10.65 20.74 28.33
C ASN A 345 -9.14 20.52 28.27
N SER A 346 -8.45 21.25 27.40
CA SER A 346 -6.99 21.23 27.24
C SER A 346 -6.48 22.57 26.74
N ILE A 347 -5.18 22.66 26.48
CA ILE A 347 -4.54 23.82 25.85
C ILE A 347 -4.51 23.77 24.33
N LEU A 348 -5.14 22.75 23.73
CA LEU A 348 -5.20 22.62 22.26
C LEU A 348 -6.12 23.71 21.69
N GLU A 349 -5.78 24.20 20.51
CA GLU A 349 -6.45 25.34 19.89
C GLU A 349 -7.07 24.96 18.55
N SER A 350 -8.26 25.53 18.27
CA SER A 350 -8.92 25.39 16.99
C SER A 350 -8.13 26.09 15.88
N ALA A 351 -8.11 25.47 14.70
CA ALA A 351 -7.56 26.07 13.49
C ALA A 351 -8.46 27.19 12.93
N LEU A 352 -9.71 27.27 13.33
CA LEU A 352 -10.67 28.28 12.89
C LEU A 352 -10.77 29.41 13.92
N ALA A 353 -10.75 30.66 13.43
CA ALA A 353 -10.93 31.82 14.28
C ALA A 353 -12.40 31.95 14.70
N ASP A 354 -13.31 31.71 13.75
CA ASP A 354 -14.75 31.74 13.91
C ASP A 354 -15.33 30.42 13.38
N GLY A 355 -16.40 29.93 13.96
CA GLY A 355 -17.08 28.70 13.49
C GLY A 355 -16.87 27.52 14.44
N ASN A 356 -16.48 26.37 13.90
CA ASN A 356 -16.38 25.12 14.67
C ASN A 356 -15.14 25.12 15.62
N PRO A 357 -15.31 25.27 16.94
CA PRO A 357 -14.19 25.27 17.89
C PRO A 357 -13.49 23.89 17.95
N ASN A 358 -14.16 22.83 17.51
CA ASN A 358 -13.63 21.47 17.52
C ASN A 358 -12.81 21.12 16.27
N TYR A 359 -12.57 22.07 15.35
CA TYR A 359 -11.66 21.89 14.23
C TYR A 359 -10.21 22.07 14.70
N VAL A 360 -9.65 21.05 15.32
CA VAL A 360 -8.34 21.05 15.99
C VAL A 360 -7.40 20.10 15.27
N LEU A 361 -6.41 20.66 14.57
CA LEU A 361 -5.51 19.89 13.71
C LEU A 361 -4.31 19.36 14.49
N ILE A 362 -4.33 18.05 14.80
CA ILE A 362 -3.22 17.33 15.40
C ILE A 362 -2.69 16.32 14.36
N GLN A 363 -1.59 16.69 13.68
CA GLN A 363 -1.03 15.91 12.59
C GLN A 363 0.38 15.35 12.90
N GLY A 364 0.94 15.68 14.04
CA GLY A 364 2.22 15.17 14.50
C GLY A 364 2.16 14.78 15.97
N LEU A 365 2.52 13.52 16.24
CA LEU A 365 2.66 12.94 17.57
C LEU A 365 3.95 12.13 17.64
N GLY A 366 4.63 12.17 18.78
CA GLY A 366 5.81 11.33 19.02
C GLY A 366 6.28 11.41 20.46
N TYR A 367 6.79 10.31 20.96
CA TYR A 367 7.42 10.25 22.29
C TYR A 367 8.91 10.50 22.19
N ASP A 368 9.46 11.26 23.14
CA ASP A 368 10.90 11.38 23.33
C ASP A 368 11.45 10.26 24.24
N THR A 369 12.77 10.27 24.45
CA THR A 369 13.45 9.29 25.30
C THR A 369 13.10 9.41 26.80
N GLU A 370 12.45 10.49 27.21
CA GLU A 370 11.95 10.71 28.57
C GLU A 370 10.49 10.33 28.70
N SER A 371 9.90 9.73 27.65
CA SER A 371 8.48 9.36 27.55
C SER A 371 7.53 10.53 27.68
N ARG A 372 7.92 11.72 27.21
CA ARG A 372 7.03 12.84 27.01
C ARG A 372 6.40 12.71 25.62
N LEU A 373 5.06 12.83 25.57
CA LEU A 373 4.35 12.90 24.29
C LEU A 373 4.44 14.32 23.75
N TRP A 374 5.03 14.49 22.58
CA TRP A 374 5.06 15.74 21.83
C TRP A 374 3.91 15.78 20.83
N ILE A 375 3.27 16.95 20.75
CA ILE A 375 2.03 17.18 20.00
C ILE A 375 2.23 18.42 19.14
N LEU A 376 1.94 18.31 17.85
CA LEU A 376 1.94 19.44 16.91
C LEU A 376 0.49 19.86 16.64
N ASN A 377 0.11 21.06 17.08
CA ASN A 377 -1.19 21.68 16.84
C ASN A 377 -1.05 22.67 15.67
N SER A 378 -1.43 22.24 14.48
CA SER A 378 -1.38 23.07 13.27
C SER A 378 -2.45 24.15 13.29
N GLN A 379 -2.15 25.30 12.66
CA GLN A 379 -3.02 26.47 12.58
C GLN A 379 -3.52 27.00 13.94
N ALA A 380 -2.81 26.70 15.00
CA ALA A 380 -3.08 27.22 16.34
C ALA A 380 -2.82 28.72 16.43
N SER A 381 -3.56 29.44 17.29
CA SER A 381 -3.44 30.88 17.44
C SER A 381 -2.23 31.30 18.29
N SER A 382 -1.74 30.43 19.17
CA SER A 382 -0.63 30.75 20.07
C SER A 382 0.28 29.58 20.44
N GLN A 383 -0.22 28.33 20.42
CA GLN A 383 0.45 27.18 21.01
C GLN A 383 0.52 26.01 20.02
N SER A 384 1.63 25.91 19.28
CA SER A 384 1.78 24.93 18.22
C SER A 384 2.65 23.71 18.57
N ILE A 385 3.58 23.85 19.53
CA ILE A 385 4.37 22.74 20.07
C ILE A 385 4.00 22.55 21.52
N ILE A 386 3.50 21.37 21.84
CA ILE A 386 2.98 21.02 23.15
C ILE A 386 3.60 19.69 23.58
N ALA A 387 3.97 19.57 24.85
CA ALA A 387 4.30 18.31 25.48
C ALA A 387 3.21 17.90 26.48
N TYR A 388 2.94 16.61 26.56
CA TYR A 388 2.05 16.03 27.55
C TYR A 388 2.82 14.96 28.34
N GLN A 389 2.79 15.09 29.64
CA GLN A 389 3.42 14.16 30.58
C GLN A 389 2.72 14.26 31.94
N ASP A 390 2.56 13.15 32.64
CA ASP A 390 2.00 13.07 33.99
C ASP A 390 0.63 13.78 34.10
N HIS A 391 -0.22 13.63 33.07
CA HIS A 391 -1.54 14.25 32.89
C HIS A 391 -1.55 15.79 32.77
N GLU A 392 -0.39 16.40 32.51
CA GLU A 392 -0.26 17.85 32.34
C GLU A 392 0.21 18.20 30.92
N PHE A 393 -0.35 19.28 30.37
CA PHE A 393 0.10 19.87 29.11
C PHE A 393 1.04 21.03 29.38
N LYS A 394 2.11 21.11 28.60
CA LYS A 394 3.06 22.22 28.62
C LYS A 394 3.28 22.73 27.20
N ALA A 395 3.03 24.03 26.96
CA ALA A 395 3.29 24.66 25.67
C ALA A 395 4.71 25.21 25.57
N PHE A 396 5.27 25.12 24.36
CA PHE A 396 6.56 25.68 23.99
C PHE A 396 6.34 26.73 22.89
N LYS A 397 6.35 28.00 23.29
CA LYS A 397 6.09 29.11 22.36
C LYS A 397 7.22 29.24 21.35
N GLN A 398 6.86 29.24 20.07
CA GLN A 398 7.75 29.36 18.94
C GLN A 398 7.21 30.40 17.94
N PRO A 399 7.59 31.69 18.11
CA PRO A 399 7.12 32.77 17.22
C PRO A 399 7.47 32.52 15.74
N GLN A 400 8.55 31.77 15.47
CA GLN A 400 8.98 31.43 14.10
C GLN A 400 7.94 30.58 13.36
N LEU A 401 7.10 29.84 14.05
CA LEU A 401 6.02 29.04 13.47
C LEU A 401 4.75 29.82 13.20
N MET A 402 4.58 31.03 13.80
CA MET A 402 3.37 31.87 13.69
C MET A 402 3.42 32.72 12.42
N LYS A 403 3.34 32.09 11.26
CA LYS A 403 3.54 32.72 9.93
C LYS A 403 2.29 32.82 9.07
N LEU A 404 1.23 32.08 9.41
CA LEU A 404 0.02 32.01 8.62
C LEU A 404 -1.06 32.91 9.25
N ASN A 405 -1.16 34.19 8.83
CA ASN A 405 -2.17 35.14 9.34
C ASN A 405 -2.29 35.14 10.88
N THR A 406 -1.16 35.28 11.58
CA THR A 406 -1.05 35.21 13.05
C THR A 406 -1.32 33.82 13.66
N ARG A 407 -1.40 32.78 12.82
CA ARG A 407 -1.56 31.39 13.25
C ARG A 407 -0.30 30.58 12.95
N SER A 408 -0.19 29.42 13.54
CA SER A 408 0.91 28.51 13.26
C SER A 408 0.79 27.89 11.86
N LEU A 409 1.87 27.24 11.39
CA LEU A 409 1.96 26.61 10.10
C LEU A 409 0.78 25.67 9.79
N GLY A 410 0.45 25.53 8.51
CA GLY A 410 -0.80 24.97 8.03
C GLY A 410 -0.97 23.46 8.26
N ASN A 411 0.10 22.67 8.14
CA ASN A 411 0.06 21.22 8.27
C ASN A 411 1.38 20.67 8.80
N MET A 412 1.59 20.81 10.10
CA MET A 412 2.77 20.29 10.78
C MET A 412 2.61 18.81 11.07
N ARG A 413 3.39 17.96 10.38
CA ARG A 413 3.27 16.50 10.43
C ARG A 413 4.61 15.79 10.42
N ASN A 414 4.59 14.46 10.46
CA ASN A 414 5.76 13.58 10.38
C ASN A 414 6.81 13.95 11.46
N LEU A 415 6.37 13.99 12.73
CA LEU A 415 7.25 14.23 13.87
C LEU A 415 8.06 12.99 14.20
N PHE A 416 9.38 13.14 14.28
CA PHE A 416 10.29 12.09 14.77
C PHE A 416 11.48 12.70 15.51
N PHE A 417 12.17 11.86 16.28
CA PHE A 417 13.43 12.19 16.93
C PHE A 417 14.56 11.47 16.21
N ASP A 418 15.60 12.20 15.83
CA ASP A 418 16.80 11.61 15.25
C ASP A 418 17.71 10.97 16.32
N SER A 419 18.77 10.27 15.89
CA SER A 419 19.75 9.63 16.77
C SER A 419 20.47 10.63 17.72
N ARG A 420 20.45 11.93 17.39
CA ARG A 420 21.00 13.06 18.18
C ARG A 420 19.98 13.65 19.15
N LYS A 421 18.78 13.06 19.26
CA LYS A 421 17.64 13.53 20.06
C LYS A 421 17.07 14.88 19.61
N THR A 422 17.29 15.26 18.37
CA THR A 422 16.67 16.43 17.75
C THR A 422 15.30 16.05 17.25
N MET A 423 14.30 16.85 17.57
CA MET A 423 12.96 16.69 17.03
C MET A 423 12.89 17.31 15.64
N TRP A 424 12.45 16.53 14.68
CA TRP A 424 12.21 16.95 13.31
C TRP A 424 10.74 16.80 12.97
N PHE A 425 10.24 17.74 12.16
CA PHE A 425 8.93 17.65 11.53
C PHE A 425 8.87 18.52 10.29
N VAL A 426 7.82 18.36 9.50
CA VAL A 426 7.65 19.12 8.25
C VAL A 426 6.37 19.96 8.32
N ASN A 427 6.31 21.02 7.51
CA ASN A 427 5.07 21.67 7.14
C ASN A 427 4.72 21.28 5.70
N ASP A 428 3.79 20.35 5.57
CA ASP A 428 3.28 19.89 4.28
C ASP A 428 2.13 20.80 3.81
N ASN A 429 2.49 22.02 3.46
CA ASN A 429 1.55 23.03 2.99
C ASN A 429 2.23 23.99 2.01
N TRP A 430 1.57 24.22 0.88
CA TRP A 430 2.08 25.05 -0.22
C TRP A 430 2.36 26.51 0.14
N GLN A 431 1.72 27.05 1.18
CA GLN A 431 1.94 28.43 1.60
C GLN A 431 3.31 28.65 2.22
N GLN A 432 3.88 27.65 2.87
CA GLN A 432 5.22 27.71 3.44
C GLN A 432 5.80 26.31 3.63
N PRO A 433 6.10 25.58 2.54
CA PRO A 433 6.72 24.26 2.66
C PRO A 433 8.02 24.41 3.46
N SER A 434 8.21 23.58 4.48
CA SER A 434 9.39 23.71 5.35
C SER A 434 9.76 22.42 6.07
N LEU A 435 11.06 22.29 6.32
CA LEU A 435 11.62 21.34 7.27
C LEU A 435 11.95 22.07 8.56
N ILE A 436 11.52 21.53 9.69
CA ILE A 436 11.69 22.16 10.99
C ILE A 436 12.57 21.27 11.88
N GLN A 437 13.60 21.89 12.46
CA GLN A 437 14.50 21.31 13.44
C GLN A 437 14.26 21.96 14.80
N TYR A 438 13.98 21.16 15.83
CA TYR A 438 13.71 21.66 17.17
C TYR A 438 14.54 20.95 18.23
N GLN A 439 15.34 21.72 18.96
CA GLN A 439 16.12 21.26 20.09
C GLN A 439 15.30 21.38 21.38
N THR A 440 14.76 20.26 21.83
CA THR A 440 13.85 20.25 23.00
C THR A 440 14.51 20.67 24.31
N ALA A 441 15.82 20.43 24.44
CA ALA A 441 16.58 20.71 25.66
C ALA A 441 16.75 22.23 25.96
N ASN A 442 16.85 23.06 24.93
CA ASN A 442 17.09 24.50 25.05
C ASN A 442 16.02 25.36 24.38
N ASN A 443 14.93 24.75 23.92
CA ASN A 443 13.80 25.41 23.25
C ASN A 443 14.20 26.18 21.97
N GLN A 444 15.26 25.72 21.26
CA GLN A 444 15.71 26.36 20.03
C GLN A 444 15.08 25.70 18.82
N LEU A 445 14.50 26.54 17.94
CA LEU A 445 13.84 26.09 16.73
C LEU A 445 14.48 26.76 15.51
N LYS A 446 14.68 25.96 14.46
CA LYS A 446 15.12 26.41 13.14
C LYS A 446 14.08 25.98 12.11
N THR A 447 13.58 26.92 11.34
CA THR A 447 12.69 26.68 10.21
C THR A 447 13.47 26.84 8.90
N ILE A 448 13.52 25.79 8.10
CA ILE A 448 14.19 25.77 6.80
C ILE A 448 13.11 25.86 5.72
N THR A 449 13.06 26.99 5.02
CA THR A 449 12.06 27.31 3.98
C THR A 449 12.66 27.53 2.61
N SER A 450 14.01 27.63 2.54
CA SER A 450 14.74 27.75 1.29
C SER A 450 15.56 26.46 1.09
N PHE A 451 15.35 25.82 -0.03
CA PHE A 451 16.02 24.58 -0.40
C PHE A 451 16.99 24.88 -1.55
N VAL A 452 18.28 24.89 -1.23
CA VAL A 452 19.38 25.15 -2.18
C VAL A 452 20.18 23.87 -2.32
N ASN A 453 20.45 23.45 -3.55
CA ASN A 453 21.26 22.26 -3.82
C ASN A 453 22.77 22.51 -3.75
N GLU A 454 23.57 21.47 -3.92
CA GLU A 454 25.01 21.52 -3.88
C GLU A 454 25.66 22.34 -5.03
N ASP A 455 24.91 22.60 -6.10
CA ASP A 455 25.35 23.45 -7.22
C ASP A 455 25.02 24.94 -6.97
N GLY A 456 24.44 25.28 -5.80
CA GLY A 456 24.05 26.62 -5.40
C GLY A 456 22.72 27.08 -6.02
N GLU A 457 21.95 26.19 -6.63
CA GLU A 457 20.66 26.51 -7.23
C GLU A 457 19.52 26.30 -6.24
N THR A 458 18.58 27.25 -6.21
CA THR A 458 17.32 27.07 -5.48
C THR A 458 16.45 26.07 -6.21
N ILE A 459 15.99 25.06 -5.50
CA ILE A 459 15.11 24.00 -6.03
C ILE A 459 13.75 24.63 -6.35
N LYS A 460 13.39 24.59 -7.63
CA LYS A 460 12.15 25.19 -8.16
C LYS A 460 10.94 24.27 -7.97
N ASP A 461 9.75 24.86 -7.99
CA ASP A 461 8.47 24.17 -7.97
C ASP A 461 8.27 23.24 -6.76
N LEU A 462 8.98 23.51 -5.66
CA LEU A 462 8.85 22.82 -4.40
C LEU A 462 7.66 23.43 -3.61
N TRP A 463 6.48 22.80 -3.73
CA TRP A 463 5.23 23.22 -3.11
C TRP A 463 4.92 22.48 -1.80
N ASN A 464 5.50 21.29 -1.61
CA ASN A 464 5.25 20.43 -0.47
C ASN A 464 6.53 19.80 0.05
N VAL A 465 6.68 19.81 1.36
CA VAL A 465 7.63 18.97 2.12
C VAL A 465 6.78 17.98 2.90
N ARG A 466 6.70 16.73 2.42
CA ARG A 466 5.70 15.78 2.88
C ARG A 466 6.16 14.92 4.05
N CYS A 467 7.41 14.54 4.05
CA CYS A 467 8.00 13.68 5.08
C CYS A 467 9.50 13.90 5.21
N ALA A 468 10.05 13.43 6.33
CA ALA A 468 11.48 13.33 6.55
C ALA A 468 11.79 12.09 7.40
N VAL A 469 12.99 11.54 7.26
CA VAL A 469 13.46 10.38 8.03
C VAL A 469 14.97 10.40 8.13
N GLU A 470 15.53 9.89 9.24
CA GLU A 470 16.97 9.67 9.40
C GLU A 470 17.38 8.32 8.80
N ASP A 471 18.47 8.31 8.03
CA ASP A 471 19.07 7.06 7.57
C ASP A 471 20.13 6.54 8.57
N LYS A 472 20.72 5.35 8.29
CA LYS A 472 21.67 4.71 9.22
C LYS A 472 23.04 5.41 9.27
N GLU A 473 23.29 6.39 8.39
CA GLU A 473 24.48 7.24 8.40
C GLU A 473 24.22 8.59 9.10
N GLY A 474 23.00 8.78 9.62
CA GLY A 474 22.57 10.01 10.30
C GLY A 474 22.19 11.15 9.36
N ASN A 475 22.04 10.90 8.06
CA ASN A 475 21.51 11.87 7.12
C ASN A 475 20.00 11.98 7.28
N ILE A 476 19.44 13.16 7.04
CA ILE A 476 17.98 13.36 6.96
C ILE A 476 17.56 13.35 5.49
N TRP A 477 16.76 12.38 5.12
CA TRP A 477 16.07 12.32 3.84
C TRP A 477 14.77 13.08 3.92
N ILE A 478 14.45 13.86 2.90
CA ILE A 478 13.26 14.70 2.83
C ILE A 478 12.48 14.33 1.57
N GLY A 479 11.23 13.93 1.72
CA GLY A 479 10.31 13.69 0.61
C GLY A 479 9.58 14.97 0.22
N THR A 480 9.65 15.34 -1.05
CA THR A 480 9.01 16.53 -1.61
C THR A 480 8.17 16.18 -2.84
N ASN A 481 7.38 17.14 -3.32
CA ASN A 481 6.64 16.97 -4.59
C ASN A 481 7.55 16.99 -5.84
N VAL A 482 8.84 17.30 -5.71
CA VAL A 482 9.80 17.36 -6.83
C VAL A 482 10.90 16.29 -6.74
N GLY A 483 10.78 15.35 -5.83
CA GLY A 483 11.72 14.28 -5.58
C GLY A 483 12.34 14.33 -4.18
N PRO A 484 13.21 13.39 -3.84
CA PRO A 484 13.86 13.34 -2.53
C PRO A 484 15.05 14.28 -2.44
N LEU A 485 15.28 14.84 -1.25
CA LEU A 485 16.45 15.65 -0.89
C LEU A 485 17.17 14.99 0.28
N LEU A 486 18.49 15.21 0.35
CA LEU A 486 19.34 14.69 1.42
C LEU A 486 20.01 15.82 2.16
N LEU A 487 19.87 15.86 3.49
CA LEU A 487 20.56 16.78 4.36
C LEU A 487 21.61 16.02 5.20
N GLN A 488 22.88 16.27 4.90
CA GLN A 488 23.99 15.62 5.58
C GLN A 488 24.22 16.20 6.99
N PRO A 489 24.70 15.41 7.98
CA PRO A 489 24.95 15.85 9.36
C PRO A 489 25.82 17.11 9.45
N ALA A 490 26.87 17.21 8.63
CA ALA A 490 27.77 18.34 8.61
C ALA A 490 27.13 19.68 8.15
N LYS A 491 25.96 19.61 7.51
CA LYS A 491 25.25 20.77 6.96
C LYS A 491 24.03 21.20 7.82
N MET A 492 23.55 20.35 8.73
CA MET A 492 22.30 20.59 9.50
C MET A 492 22.32 21.88 10.33
N ASN A 493 23.48 22.22 10.88
CA ASN A 493 23.61 23.38 11.78
C ASN A 493 24.05 24.68 11.05
N GLN A 494 24.23 24.64 9.73
CA GLN A 494 24.52 25.85 8.95
C GLN A 494 23.29 26.75 8.93
N GLU A 495 23.48 28.06 8.93
CA GLU A 495 22.40 29.05 8.88
C GLU A 495 21.50 28.80 7.65
N SER A 496 22.11 28.59 6.49
CA SER A 496 21.49 28.20 5.22
C SER A 496 21.99 26.81 4.81
N PRO A 497 21.33 25.72 5.20
CA PRO A 497 21.81 24.38 4.88
C PRO A 497 21.69 24.11 3.38
N VAL A 498 22.70 23.41 2.85
CA VAL A 498 22.73 22.93 1.46
C VAL A 498 22.25 21.49 1.43
N PHE A 499 21.30 21.21 0.54
CA PHE A 499 20.74 19.88 0.33
C PHE A 499 21.41 19.21 -0.87
N GLN A 500 21.58 17.92 -0.77
CA GLN A 500 22.05 17.14 -1.89
C GLN A 500 20.87 16.59 -2.68
N GLN A 501 20.84 16.87 -3.99
CA GLN A 501 20.04 16.14 -4.96
C GLN A 501 20.91 15.04 -5.56
N ILE A 502 20.58 13.77 -5.28
CA ILE A 502 21.42 12.64 -5.71
C ILE A 502 21.47 12.60 -7.24
N LYS A 503 22.68 12.65 -7.79
CA LYS A 503 22.91 12.56 -9.24
C LYS A 503 23.13 11.10 -9.64
N VAL A 504 22.25 10.59 -10.48
CA VAL A 504 22.29 9.24 -11.03
C VAL A 504 22.87 9.31 -12.43
N PRO A 505 24.04 8.72 -12.70
CA PRO A 505 24.65 8.73 -14.03
C PRO A 505 23.75 8.08 -15.07
N ARG A 506 23.68 8.65 -16.28
CA ARG A 506 22.98 8.03 -17.40
C ARG A 506 23.85 6.93 -18.00
N ASP A 507 23.24 5.78 -18.23
CA ASP A 507 23.88 4.63 -18.92
C ASP A 507 23.69 4.74 -20.45
N ASP A 508 23.92 5.91 -21.03
CA ASP A 508 23.78 6.20 -22.46
C ASP A 508 25.09 6.66 -23.13
N GLY A 509 26.19 6.66 -22.36
CA GLY A 509 27.52 7.12 -22.81
C GLY A 509 27.65 8.64 -22.95
N SER A 510 26.66 9.43 -22.56
CA SER A 510 26.68 10.89 -22.65
C SER A 510 27.54 11.56 -21.57
N GLY A 511 27.81 10.86 -20.46
CA GLY A 511 28.47 11.42 -19.26
C GLY A 511 27.57 12.36 -18.44
N TYR A 512 26.29 12.48 -18.76
CA TYR A 512 25.32 13.23 -17.99
C TYR A 512 24.71 12.41 -16.86
N ALA A 513 24.11 13.09 -15.90
CA ALA A 513 23.36 12.51 -14.80
C ALA A 513 21.96 13.16 -14.69
N ASP A 514 21.00 12.38 -14.22
CA ASP A 514 19.68 12.87 -13.82
C ASP A 514 19.60 12.90 -12.28
N TYR A 515 18.74 13.74 -11.72
CA TYR A 515 18.47 13.67 -10.29
C TYR A 515 17.57 12.46 -9.97
N LEU A 516 17.89 11.78 -8.87
CA LEU A 516 17.12 10.65 -8.35
C LEU A 516 15.64 11.01 -8.20
N LEU A 517 14.76 10.24 -8.83
CA LEU A 517 13.29 10.43 -8.78
C LEU A 517 12.85 11.88 -9.03
N ASN A 518 13.50 12.58 -9.95
CA ASN A 518 13.21 13.96 -10.27
C ASN A 518 11.75 14.16 -10.73
N GLY A 519 11.03 15.08 -10.08
CA GLY A 519 9.63 15.36 -10.36
C GLY A 519 8.63 14.32 -9.85
N VAL A 520 9.09 13.35 -9.06
CA VAL A 520 8.22 12.36 -8.41
C VAL A 520 7.76 12.90 -7.05
N ASP A 521 6.45 12.88 -6.80
CA ASP A 521 5.85 13.33 -5.53
C ASP A 521 5.97 12.25 -4.46
N ILE A 522 6.91 12.45 -3.50
CA ILE A 522 7.26 11.48 -2.45
C ILE A 522 6.38 11.69 -1.23
N THR A 523 5.49 10.76 -0.93
CA THR A 523 4.55 10.81 0.20
C THR A 523 5.10 10.23 1.49
N GLY A 524 6.05 9.29 1.40
CA GLY A 524 6.67 8.63 2.55
C GLY A 524 8.02 8.01 2.22
N ILE A 525 8.88 7.90 3.23
CA ILE A 525 10.20 7.28 3.11
C ILE A 525 10.41 6.38 4.31
N VAL A 526 10.86 5.13 4.10
CA VAL A 526 11.37 4.27 5.16
C VAL A 526 12.73 3.69 4.80
N ILE A 527 13.56 3.48 5.81
CA ILE A 527 14.93 2.98 5.68
C ILE A 527 14.96 1.54 6.16
N ASP A 528 15.44 0.63 5.35
CA ASP A 528 15.54 -0.77 5.74
C ASP A 528 16.85 -1.14 6.47
N GLY A 529 16.95 -2.40 6.87
CA GLY A 529 18.11 -2.91 7.61
C GLY A 529 19.45 -2.77 6.88
N ALA A 530 19.43 -2.69 5.55
CA ALA A 530 20.60 -2.52 4.69
C ALA A 530 20.86 -1.05 4.31
N ASN A 531 20.22 -0.10 4.95
CA ASN A 531 20.27 1.34 4.61
C ASN A 531 19.78 1.66 3.19
N ARG A 532 18.92 0.79 2.61
CA ARG A 532 18.24 1.08 1.35
C ARG A 532 17.02 1.95 1.63
N LYS A 533 16.60 2.72 0.66
CA LYS A 533 15.52 3.69 0.78
C LYS A 533 14.30 3.22 0.01
N TRP A 534 13.20 3.06 0.72
CA TRP A 534 11.89 2.83 0.14
C TRP A 534 11.17 4.15 0.03
N PHE A 535 10.81 4.54 -1.19
CA PHE A 535 10.07 5.77 -1.48
C PHE A 535 8.65 5.41 -1.87
N ALA A 536 7.70 5.85 -1.07
CA ALA A 536 6.27 5.85 -1.38
C ALA A 536 5.92 7.11 -2.16
N THR A 537 5.04 7.00 -3.17
CA THR A 537 4.72 8.12 -4.05
C THR A 537 3.22 8.35 -4.19
N ASN A 538 2.85 9.52 -4.65
CA ASN A 538 1.44 9.88 -4.84
C ASN A 538 0.80 9.16 -6.04
N ASP A 539 1.49 8.90 -7.16
CA ASP A 539 0.90 8.29 -8.36
C ASP A 539 1.83 7.33 -9.11
N ASN A 540 3.02 7.08 -8.57
CA ASN A 540 4.05 6.28 -9.24
C ASN A 540 4.40 4.99 -8.49
N GLY A 541 3.56 4.55 -7.55
CA GLY A 541 3.80 3.34 -6.76
C GLY A 541 4.96 3.48 -5.77
N VAL A 542 5.83 2.48 -5.69
CA VAL A 542 6.90 2.38 -4.69
C VAL A 542 8.23 2.08 -5.34
N TYR A 543 9.27 2.85 -4.97
CA TYR A 543 10.65 2.61 -5.40
C TYR A 543 11.49 2.08 -4.24
N LEU A 544 12.37 1.13 -4.53
CA LEU A 544 13.46 0.72 -3.66
C LEU A 544 14.79 1.14 -4.29
N VAL A 545 15.54 1.98 -3.59
CA VAL A 545 16.84 2.48 -3.99
C VAL A 545 17.94 1.89 -3.11
N SER A 546 19.06 1.56 -3.71
CA SER A 546 20.23 0.96 -3.07
C SER A 546 20.80 1.81 -1.93
N SER A 547 21.64 1.20 -1.09
CA SER A 547 22.30 1.91 0.03
C SER A 547 23.25 3.02 -0.43
N ASN A 548 23.84 2.89 -1.63
CA ASN A 548 24.68 3.92 -2.25
C ASN A 548 23.89 5.05 -2.93
N ASN A 549 22.54 4.97 -2.91
CA ASN A 549 21.58 5.95 -3.41
C ASN A 549 21.53 6.13 -4.95
N ILE A 550 22.21 5.27 -5.73
CA ILE A 550 22.35 5.46 -7.19
C ILE A 550 21.48 4.46 -7.97
N GLU A 551 21.32 3.24 -7.46
CA GLU A 551 20.64 2.17 -8.19
C GLU A 551 19.19 2.03 -7.77
N GLU A 552 18.27 2.06 -8.74
CA GLU A 552 16.91 1.63 -8.56
C GLU A 552 16.87 0.10 -8.57
N LEU A 553 16.66 -0.49 -7.38
CA LEU A 553 16.62 -1.95 -7.20
C LEU A 553 15.27 -2.54 -7.57
N GLN A 554 14.18 -1.82 -7.26
CA GLN A 554 12.80 -2.22 -7.54
C GLN A 554 11.94 -0.99 -7.81
N HIS A 555 10.97 -1.14 -8.70
CA HIS A 555 9.88 -0.20 -8.89
C HIS A 555 8.57 -1.01 -9.00
N PHE A 556 7.75 -0.93 -7.98
CA PHE A 556 6.45 -1.59 -7.91
C PHE A 556 5.33 -0.63 -8.26
N THR A 557 4.52 -1.03 -9.23
CA THR A 557 3.28 -0.36 -9.59
C THR A 557 2.10 -1.34 -9.53
N ALA A 558 0.88 -0.83 -9.55
CA ALA A 558 -0.32 -1.67 -9.59
C ALA A 558 -0.38 -2.54 -10.86
N GLU A 559 0.29 -2.13 -11.94
CA GLU A 559 0.32 -2.84 -13.23
C GLU A 559 1.37 -3.95 -13.28
N ASN A 560 2.49 -3.81 -12.55
CA ASN A 560 3.60 -4.77 -12.60
C ASN A 560 3.73 -5.65 -11.36
N SER A 561 2.87 -5.43 -10.35
CA SER A 561 2.96 -6.13 -9.06
C SER A 561 1.58 -6.26 -8.39
N PRO A 562 1.45 -7.02 -7.28
CA PRO A 562 0.26 -7.06 -6.46
C PRO A 562 -0.03 -5.78 -5.65
N LEU A 563 0.72 -4.70 -5.85
CA LEU A 563 0.42 -3.40 -5.26
C LEU A 563 -1.03 -3.00 -5.60
N LEU A 564 -1.79 -2.52 -4.60
CA LEU A 564 -3.23 -2.28 -4.78
C LEU A 564 -3.54 -0.95 -5.48
N SER A 565 -2.64 0.04 -5.37
CA SER A 565 -2.74 1.35 -6.04
C SER A 565 -1.36 1.97 -6.20
N ASN A 566 -1.20 2.83 -7.21
CA ASN A 566 0.01 3.65 -7.38
C ASN A 566 0.05 4.85 -6.42
N THR A 567 -1.10 5.22 -5.83
CA THR A 567 -1.20 6.24 -4.79
C THR A 567 -0.97 5.60 -3.43
N ILE A 568 0.17 5.92 -2.81
CA ILE A 568 0.57 5.40 -1.51
C ILE A 568 0.34 6.50 -0.46
N GLU A 569 -0.59 6.25 0.46
CA GLU A 569 -0.94 7.18 1.53
C GLU A 569 0.02 7.08 2.72
N SER A 570 0.55 5.89 2.99
CA SER A 570 1.47 5.63 4.11
C SER A 570 2.36 4.42 3.85
N ILE A 571 3.51 4.39 4.50
CA ILE A 571 4.48 3.29 4.40
C ILE A 571 5.10 3.03 5.77
N ALA A 572 5.28 1.76 6.12
CA ALA A 572 5.99 1.35 7.33
C ALA A 572 6.75 0.04 7.10
N ILE A 573 7.79 -0.20 7.89
CA ILE A 573 8.60 -1.41 7.80
C ILE A 573 8.67 -2.11 9.16
N ASN A 574 8.46 -3.42 9.16
CA ASN A 574 8.87 -4.26 10.28
C ASN A 574 10.36 -4.58 10.09
N GLU A 575 11.22 -3.92 10.84
CA GLU A 575 12.67 -4.09 10.72
C GLU A 575 13.11 -5.52 11.09
N THR A 576 12.44 -6.18 12.03
CA THR A 576 12.75 -7.55 12.48
C THR A 576 12.54 -8.54 11.34
N THR A 577 11.45 -8.42 10.63
CA THR A 577 11.09 -9.35 9.55
C THR A 577 11.54 -8.89 8.17
N GLY A 578 11.82 -7.59 7.98
CA GLY A 578 12.08 -6.96 6.68
C GLY A 578 10.83 -6.84 5.81
N GLU A 579 9.63 -6.95 6.38
CA GLU A 579 8.37 -6.79 5.66
C GLU A 579 7.97 -5.31 5.61
N VAL A 580 7.75 -4.81 4.39
CA VAL A 580 7.36 -3.41 4.14
C VAL A 580 5.87 -3.37 3.85
N PHE A 581 5.15 -2.51 4.52
CA PHE A 581 3.71 -2.34 4.42
C PHE A 581 3.36 -1.04 3.70
N PHE A 582 2.44 -1.12 2.76
CA PHE A 582 1.97 -0.03 1.94
C PHE A 582 0.48 0.20 2.18
N GLY A 583 0.13 1.29 2.89
CA GLY A 583 -1.21 1.81 2.95
C GLY A 583 -1.48 2.58 1.66
N THR A 584 -2.31 2.01 0.81
CA THR A 584 -2.64 2.56 -0.50
C THR A 584 -4.05 3.15 -0.49
N ALA A 585 -4.41 3.89 -1.53
CA ALA A 585 -5.78 4.38 -1.73
C ALA A 585 -6.83 3.24 -1.76
N ASN A 586 -6.40 2.00 -2.07
CA ASN A 586 -7.27 0.83 -2.25
C ASN A 586 -7.11 -0.26 -1.18
N GLY A 587 -6.45 0.05 -0.06
CA GLY A 587 -6.24 -0.92 1.02
C GLY A 587 -4.78 -1.12 1.38
N LEU A 588 -4.52 -2.11 2.24
CA LEU A 588 -3.18 -2.45 2.73
C LEU A 588 -2.64 -3.69 2.03
N CYS A 589 -1.40 -3.59 1.58
CA CYS A 589 -0.60 -4.74 1.16
C CYS A 589 0.80 -4.66 1.73
N SER A 590 1.52 -5.77 1.70
CA SER A 590 2.92 -5.84 2.13
C SER A 590 3.78 -6.61 1.16
N TYR A 591 5.08 -6.31 1.19
CA TYR A 591 6.12 -7.00 0.45
C TYR A 591 7.23 -7.46 1.40
N LYS A 592 7.55 -8.75 1.35
CA LYS A 592 8.64 -9.32 2.12
C LYS A 592 9.97 -9.02 1.44
N SER A 593 10.71 -8.06 2.01
CA SER A 593 12.03 -7.68 1.53
C SER A 593 13.12 -8.68 2.00
N ASN A 594 14.27 -8.61 1.38
CA ASN A 594 15.46 -9.40 1.72
C ASN A 594 16.45 -8.63 2.63
N ALA A 595 15.99 -7.61 3.36
CA ALA A 595 16.79 -6.89 4.34
C ALA A 595 16.06 -6.83 5.68
N THR A 596 16.77 -7.18 6.74
CA THR A 596 16.27 -7.14 8.13
C THR A 596 17.19 -6.30 8.99
N LYS A 597 16.74 -5.96 10.20
CA LYS A 597 17.55 -5.24 11.18
C LYS A 597 18.86 -6.00 11.45
N PRO A 598 20.02 -5.36 11.32
CA PRO A 598 21.30 -5.97 11.63
C PRO A 598 21.45 -6.16 13.15
N GLN A 599 22.18 -7.18 13.55
CA GLN A 599 22.61 -7.38 14.93
C GLN A 599 23.78 -6.46 15.25
N GLU A 600 23.81 -5.90 16.45
CA GLU A 600 24.95 -5.15 16.95
C GLU A 600 26.17 -6.06 17.14
N GLU A 601 25.93 -7.27 17.65
CA GLU A 601 26.92 -8.33 17.78
C GLU A 601 26.40 -9.65 17.20
N MET A 602 27.22 -10.31 16.39
CA MET A 602 26.95 -11.67 15.93
C MET A 602 27.36 -12.69 16.99
N THR A 603 26.46 -13.58 17.36
CA THR A 603 26.77 -14.71 18.25
C THR A 603 26.60 -16.04 17.53
N GLN A 604 27.35 -17.08 17.96
CA GLN A 604 27.33 -18.39 17.35
C GLN A 604 25.93 -19.05 17.37
N ASN A 605 25.09 -18.72 18.33
CA ASN A 605 23.76 -19.29 18.48
C ASN A 605 22.67 -18.55 17.71
N GLU A 606 22.90 -17.30 17.34
CA GLU A 606 21.93 -16.45 16.67
C GLU A 606 22.10 -16.44 15.15
N VAL A 607 23.31 -16.82 14.65
CA VAL A 607 23.57 -16.95 13.21
C VAL A 607 23.20 -18.35 12.75
N TYR A 608 22.16 -18.47 11.95
CA TYR A 608 21.72 -19.75 11.39
C TYR A 608 21.11 -19.59 9.99
N ALA A 609 21.06 -20.72 9.26
CA ALA A 609 20.43 -20.78 7.95
C ALA A 609 19.08 -21.52 8.00
N TYR A 610 18.12 -21.05 7.23
CA TYR A 610 16.82 -21.72 7.05
C TYR A 610 16.30 -21.62 5.61
N PRO A 611 15.54 -22.61 5.09
CA PRO A 611 15.27 -23.89 5.76
C PRO A 611 16.55 -24.74 5.92
N ASN A 612 16.58 -25.54 6.98
CA ASN A 612 17.67 -26.48 7.23
C ASN A 612 17.12 -27.77 7.87
N PRO A 613 17.11 -28.91 7.16
CA PRO A 613 17.66 -29.13 5.83
C PRO A 613 16.81 -28.48 4.70
N VAL A 614 17.47 -28.16 3.59
CA VAL A 614 16.80 -27.78 2.32
C VAL A 614 16.34 -29.07 1.65
N LYS A 615 15.02 -29.25 1.53
CA LYS A 615 14.40 -30.44 0.93
C LYS A 615 14.42 -30.40 -0.59
N PRO A 616 14.28 -31.58 -1.30
CA PRO A 616 14.32 -31.66 -2.76
C PRO A 616 13.27 -30.82 -3.48
N ASP A 617 12.09 -30.66 -2.88
CA ASP A 617 10.95 -29.91 -3.39
C ASP A 617 11.03 -28.41 -3.11
N TYR A 618 12.01 -27.98 -2.30
CA TYR A 618 12.19 -26.58 -1.99
C TYR A 618 13.01 -25.85 -3.06
N ASN A 619 12.39 -24.86 -3.69
CA ASN A 619 12.99 -24.02 -4.74
C ASN A 619 13.12 -22.54 -4.32
N GLY A 620 12.80 -22.22 -3.07
CA GLY A 620 12.94 -20.87 -2.54
C GLY A 620 14.37 -20.54 -2.10
N PRO A 621 14.60 -19.30 -1.62
CA PRO A 621 15.90 -18.86 -1.14
C PRO A 621 16.26 -19.49 0.20
N ILE A 622 17.55 -19.75 0.41
CA ILE A 622 18.13 -20.13 1.70
C ILE A 622 18.56 -18.86 2.40
N ASN A 623 17.97 -18.57 3.54
CA ASN A 623 18.22 -17.35 4.28
C ASN A 623 19.19 -17.61 5.42
N ILE A 624 20.22 -16.78 5.56
CA ILE A 624 21.17 -16.76 6.66
C ILE A 624 20.86 -15.49 7.48
N THR A 625 20.47 -15.64 8.72
CA THR A 625 20.00 -14.56 9.60
C THR A 625 20.89 -14.37 10.81
N GLY A 626 20.64 -13.30 11.60
CA GLY A 626 21.43 -12.96 12.78
C GLY A 626 22.75 -12.26 12.45
N LEU A 627 22.84 -11.64 11.27
CA LEU A 627 24.05 -11.02 10.75
C LEU A 627 24.21 -9.57 11.23
N ALA A 628 25.45 -9.11 11.32
CA ALA A 628 25.78 -7.70 11.48
C ALA A 628 25.58 -6.94 10.16
N PHE A 629 25.52 -5.62 10.24
CA PHE A 629 25.43 -4.75 9.07
C PHE A 629 26.64 -4.98 8.16
N ASN A 630 26.38 -5.18 6.86
CA ASN A 630 27.39 -5.32 5.80
C ASN A 630 28.44 -6.40 6.10
N ALA A 631 28.04 -7.50 6.79
CA ALA A 631 28.90 -8.62 7.09
C ALA A 631 29.30 -9.39 5.83
N ASP A 632 30.56 -9.79 5.72
CA ASP A 632 31.07 -10.64 4.65
C ASP A 632 30.60 -12.10 4.90
N VAL A 633 29.98 -12.72 3.88
CA VAL A 633 29.46 -14.09 3.93
C VAL A 633 30.16 -14.93 2.89
N LYS A 634 30.72 -16.09 3.30
CA LYS A 634 31.27 -17.11 2.41
C LYS A 634 30.60 -18.44 2.64
N ILE A 635 30.17 -19.07 1.57
CA ILE A 635 29.59 -20.42 1.58
C ILE A 635 30.58 -21.38 0.96
N THR A 636 30.97 -22.39 1.73
CA THR A 636 31.97 -23.36 1.31
C THR A 636 31.41 -24.79 1.42
N THR A 637 31.98 -25.70 0.68
CA THR A 637 31.79 -27.13 0.92
C THR A 637 32.48 -27.55 2.21
N SER A 638 32.21 -28.75 2.73
CA SER A 638 32.84 -29.26 3.96
C SER A 638 34.35 -29.40 3.88
N ASN A 639 34.94 -29.41 2.68
CA ASN A 639 36.39 -29.44 2.45
C ASN A 639 37.00 -28.04 2.17
N GLY A 640 36.21 -26.96 2.36
CA GLY A 640 36.69 -25.58 2.23
C GLY A 640 36.65 -25.01 0.81
N THR A 641 36.07 -25.71 -0.18
CA THR A 641 35.92 -25.14 -1.54
C THR A 641 34.85 -24.06 -1.53
N LEU A 642 35.21 -22.85 -1.98
CA LEU A 642 34.27 -21.72 -2.08
C LEU A 642 33.18 -21.99 -3.11
N VAL A 643 31.92 -21.84 -2.68
CA VAL A 643 30.71 -22.05 -3.49
C VAL A 643 30.09 -20.73 -3.89
N GLN A 644 29.89 -19.83 -2.89
CA GLN A 644 29.28 -18.52 -3.10
C GLN A 644 29.83 -17.55 -2.05
N GLU A 645 29.82 -16.27 -2.38
CA GLU A 645 30.20 -15.20 -1.43
C GLU A 645 29.37 -13.94 -1.69
N GLY A 646 29.30 -13.06 -0.70
CA GLY A 646 28.59 -11.80 -0.78
C GLY A 646 28.55 -11.09 0.55
N ARG A 647 27.70 -10.06 0.65
CA ARG A 647 27.49 -9.26 1.86
C ARG A 647 26.08 -9.33 2.34
N SER A 648 25.89 -9.20 3.65
CA SER A 648 24.58 -9.17 4.26
C SER A 648 23.79 -7.91 3.87
N ASN A 649 22.49 -8.07 3.64
CA ASN A 649 21.52 -6.99 3.57
C ASN A 649 20.96 -6.74 4.99
N GLY A 650 21.63 -5.84 5.75
CA GLY A 650 21.35 -5.72 7.17
C GLY A 650 21.66 -7.02 7.91
N GLY A 651 20.67 -7.57 8.62
CA GLY A 651 20.79 -8.82 9.38
C GLY A 651 20.60 -10.12 8.58
N LEU A 652 20.47 -10.04 7.24
CA LEU A 652 20.11 -11.17 6.38
C LEU A 652 21.04 -11.30 5.18
N PHE A 653 21.41 -12.52 4.84
CA PHE A 653 21.99 -12.87 3.53
C PHE A 653 21.13 -13.94 2.88
N THR A 654 20.84 -13.80 1.61
CA THR A 654 19.99 -14.73 0.84
C THR A 654 20.81 -15.46 -0.20
N TRP A 655 20.79 -16.81 -0.15
CA TRP A 655 21.46 -17.69 -1.11
C TRP A 655 20.43 -18.49 -1.90
N ASP A 656 20.57 -18.52 -3.21
CA ASP A 656 19.69 -19.26 -4.13
C ASP A 656 19.98 -20.76 -4.22
N GLY A 657 20.99 -21.25 -3.48
CA GLY A 657 21.45 -22.66 -3.53
C GLY A 657 22.25 -22.98 -4.78
N CYS A 658 22.80 -21.97 -5.46
CA CYS A 658 23.67 -22.12 -6.63
C CYS A 658 25.12 -21.73 -6.30
N ASP A 659 26.05 -22.25 -7.12
CA ASP A 659 27.44 -21.83 -7.09
C ASP A 659 27.63 -20.49 -7.85
N ARG A 660 28.86 -19.97 -7.87
CA ARG A 660 29.22 -18.72 -8.55
C ARG A 660 28.99 -18.73 -10.07
N HIS A 661 28.72 -19.91 -10.66
CA HIS A 661 28.39 -20.07 -12.06
C HIS A 661 26.88 -20.24 -12.31
N GLY A 662 26.04 -20.06 -11.28
CA GLY A 662 24.61 -20.22 -11.35
C GLY A 662 24.12 -21.68 -11.40
N LYS A 663 25.01 -22.65 -11.16
CA LYS A 663 24.65 -24.06 -11.14
C LYS A 663 24.23 -24.47 -9.73
N ARG A 664 23.08 -25.14 -9.62
CA ARG A 664 22.60 -25.68 -8.32
C ARG A 664 23.60 -26.66 -7.72
N VAL A 665 23.88 -26.47 -6.44
CA VAL A 665 24.83 -27.29 -5.70
C VAL A 665 24.28 -28.70 -5.41
N ALA A 666 25.13 -29.69 -5.23
CA ALA A 666 24.76 -31.07 -4.91
C ALA A 666 24.26 -31.25 -3.48
N SER A 667 23.66 -32.43 -3.18
CA SER A 667 23.37 -32.82 -1.80
C SER A 667 24.65 -32.83 -0.97
N GLY A 668 24.60 -32.26 0.24
CA GLY A 668 25.75 -32.16 1.13
C GLY A 668 25.53 -31.16 2.25
N VAL A 669 26.53 -31.04 3.11
CA VAL A 669 26.59 -30.00 4.14
C VAL A 669 27.50 -28.88 3.66
N TYR A 670 26.99 -27.68 3.69
CA TYR A 670 27.70 -26.45 3.33
C TYR A 670 27.97 -25.63 4.58
N MET A 671 29.21 -25.17 4.69
CA MET A 671 29.62 -24.27 5.78
C MET A 671 29.37 -22.83 5.35
N ILE A 672 28.87 -22.03 6.28
CA ILE A 672 28.58 -20.61 6.08
C ILE A 672 29.45 -19.83 7.05
N GLU A 673 30.49 -19.23 6.53
CA GLU A 673 31.47 -18.44 7.28
C GLU A 673 31.10 -16.97 7.16
N VAL A 674 30.86 -16.32 8.28
CA VAL A 674 30.46 -14.90 8.34
C VAL A 674 31.47 -14.12 9.16
N ALA A 675 31.86 -12.97 8.64
CA ALA A 675 32.75 -12.04 9.36
C ALA A 675 32.16 -10.63 9.35
N THR A 676 32.38 -9.88 10.44
CA THR A 676 32.09 -8.43 10.45
C THR A 676 32.94 -7.72 9.42
N GLN A 677 32.47 -6.57 8.88
CA GLN A 677 33.15 -5.81 7.85
C GLN A 677 34.60 -5.45 8.23
N ASP A 678 34.88 -5.26 9.52
CA ASP A 678 36.23 -4.99 10.04
C ASP A 678 37.07 -6.27 10.28
N GLY A 679 36.51 -7.44 10.02
CA GLY A 679 37.15 -8.74 10.18
C GLY A 679 37.47 -9.16 11.63
N ARG A 680 36.98 -8.41 12.63
CA ARG A 680 37.34 -8.66 14.04
C ARG A 680 36.58 -9.82 14.66
N LYS A 681 35.38 -10.13 14.17
CA LYS A 681 34.53 -11.19 14.66
C LYS A 681 34.05 -12.08 13.53
N GLY A 682 34.14 -13.39 13.70
CA GLY A 682 33.67 -14.39 12.75
C GLY A 682 32.77 -15.42 13.44
N VAL A 683 31.76 -15.89 12.73
CA VAL A 683 30.85 -16.94 13.16
C VAL A 683 30.68 -17.94 12.02
N VAL A 684 30.52 -19.22 12.35
CA VAL A 684 30.32 -20.27 11.34
C VAL A 684 29.01 -21.00 11.64
N CYS A 685 28.11 -21.04 10.68
CA CYS A 685 26.95 -21.93 10.72
C CYS A 685 26.97 -22.93 9.54
N LYS A 686 25.97 -23.79 9.46
CA LYS A 686 25.91 -24.81 8.40
C LYS A 686 24.49 -25.02 7.92
N VAL A 687 24.37 -25.42 6.66
CA VAL A 687 23.12 -25.84 6.04
C VAL A 687 23.27 -27.17 5.32
N ALA A 688 22.32 -28.07 5.54
CA ALA A 688 22.24 -29.35 4.82
C ALA A 688 21.31 -29.22 3.62
N ILE A 689 21.80 -29.62 2.44
CA ILE A 689 20.99 -29.68 1.23
C ILE A 689 20.76 -31.17 0.90
N VAL A 690 19.50 -31.53 0.70
CA VAL A 690 19.04 -32.86 0.32
C VAL A 690 18.38 -32.73 -1.06
N ARG A 691 18.75 -33.62 -1.98
CA ARG A 691 18.19 -33.67 -3.35
C ARG A 691 17.80 -35.08 -3.72
#